data_c90606e420ec0d296374a4ef01a6bb2e
#
_entry.id   c90606e420ec0d296374a4ef01a6bb2e
#
_cell.length_a   1.000
_cell.length_b   1.000
_cell.length_c   1.000
_cell.angle_alpha   90.00
_cell.angle_beta   90.00
_cell.angle_gamma   90.00
#
_symmetry.space_group_name_H-M   'P 1'
#
loop_
_entity.id
_entity.type
_entity.pdbx_description
1 polymer ?
#
loop_
_entity_poly.entity_id
_entity_poly.type
_entity_poly.pdbx_seq_one_letter_code
_entity_poly.pdbx_strand_id
1 'polypeptide(L)'
;MFDDRDPSVVPPDAIAIHGAREHNLKNVSLTVPRGQFVVVTGVSGSGKSTLAFDLLFAEGQRRFLDSMSVYARQFVEQLSRPDVDLITGIPPTVSIEQRTSRGGGKSTVATVTEIHHFIRLLYARLGTQYCPDCQVPVEAQTRDELGRRLQQESRQRGDLLLLAPVVRRRKGFHTDVAEWAASHGYRQVRADGKMHSTSERLRLDRFREHDVEIVVGVLDWRRRGTTLGGRVSARAAASSNARARGDARPPVKDAQRLIDETLKLGQGTLFALDEHGHVSVHSTERSCPSCGRSFEALDPKNFSYNSPQGWCPRCRGFGELFYLPDVDRGARADAIEESWYGWQEGERELCPECQGSRLNPLARAVRLKIADRQSSIAQANAAPTIVEFGRMSVAAAWELFRRVKFHARAALIARDILPEIRERLKFLGEVGLGYLQLGRGVPTLSGGEAQRIRLAAQLGSNLSGVLYVLDEPTIGLHARDNEQLLNALEKLRARGNSVLVVEHDEATMRRADYIIDLGPGPGVHGGEVVAGGTLAELMRHAESVTGRCLRAHKQYPTRGSRREIRKPKSEGRNAAGEGWLALRGADKNNLKKLTVRFPLGRLVLVTGVSGSGKSTLIRECLLPALKLRLTRHNARPGEGDNLLTGHASLHSVYEVDQSPIGRTPRSIPATYVGFFDDIRQMFAQLPEARLRGYSPSRFSFNSAHGRCPECEGAGTIKLEMNFLPPAFVRCEVCGGTRFNRETLDIACRGKNIAEVLELSVEEAREFFGSQPKIKRPLQALCDTGLGYLKLGQTSPTLSGGEAQRVKLVTHLLAGLREPNRLQRQPRRNLFILEEPTIGLHMADVQRLVDVLQRLVDSGHSVIVIEHNLELIAEADWVIDLGPEGGEGGGRIVAEGTPEQIARNKRSHTSRFLRSVLADA
;
A
#
# COMPACT_ATOMS: atom_id res chain seq x y z
N MET A 1 34.38 -9.40 -26.28
CA MET A 1 35.08 -8.37 -27.08
C MET A 1 34.25 -7.10 -26.93
N PHE A 2 34.56 -6.28 -25.95
CA PHE A 2 34.00 -4.95 -25.87
C PHE A 2 34.81 -4.07 -26.81
N ASP A 3 34.09 -3.45 -27.77
CA ASP A 3 34.66 -2.64 -28.84
C ASP A 3 35.25 -1.35 -28.22
N ASP A 4 36.56 -1.14 -28.38
CA ASP A 4 37.32 0.06 -27.99
C ASP A 4 36.98 1.26 -28.93
N ARG A 5 35.69 1.57 -29.06
CA ARG A 5 35.26 2.75 -29.79
C ARG A 5 35.40 3.99 -28.90
N ASP A 6 35.89 5.05 -29.52
CA ASP A 6 36.01 6.39 -28.96
C ASP A 6 34.76 6.74 -28.11
N PRO A 7 34.91 7.07 -26.81
CA PRO A 7 33.77 7.38 -25.92
C PRO A 7 32.92 8.59 -26.37
N SER A 8 33.36 9.32 -27.38
CA SER A 8 32.62 10.45 -27.95
C SER A 8 31.54 10.07 -28.96
N VAL A 9 31.45 8.80 -29.44
CA VAL A 9 30.49 8.36 -30.45
C VAL A 9 29.45 7.43 -29.81
N VAL A 10 28.53 8.03 -29.04
CA VAL A 10 27.36 7.31 -28.51
C VAL A 10 26.32 7.19 -29.62
N PRO A 11 25.76 5.99 -29.89
CA PRO A 11 24.63 5.87 -30.80
C PRO A 11 23.47 6.76 -30.34
N PRO A 12 22.81 7.50 -31.22
CA PRO A 12 21.73 8.45 -30.84
C PRO A 12 20.57 7.78 -30.06
N ASP A 13 20.44 6.46 -30.17
CA ASP A 13 19.38 5.66 -29.55
C ASP A 13 19.88 4.80 -28.37
N ALA A 14 20.85 5.28 -27.59
CA ALA A 14 21.36 4.55 -26.44
C ALA A 14 21.66 5.46 -25.24
N ILE A 15 21.66 4.87 -24.04
CA ILE A 15 22.17 5.46 -22.81
C ILE A 15 23.56 4.88 -22.58
N ALA A 16 24.58 5.72 -22.55
CA ALA A 16 25.94 5.27 -22.25
C ALA A 16 26.33 5.66 -20.83
N ILE A 17 26.87 4.69 -20.10
CA ILE A 17 27.38 4.81 -18.73
C ILE A 17 28.88 4.57 -18.80
N HIS A 18 29.67 5.45 -18.17
CA HIS A 18 31.11 5.35 -18.08
C HIS A 18 31.57 5.46 -16.64
N GLY A 19 32.33 4.45 -16.17
CA GLY A 19 32.99 4.49 -14.89
C GLY A 19 32.09 4.52 -13.67
N ALA A 20 31.04 3.73 -13.61
CA ALA A 20 30.13 3.67 -12.47
C ALA A 20 30.74 2.90 -11.29
N ARG A 21 30.79 3.54 -10.10
CA ARG A 21 31.39 3.00 -8.87
C ARG A 21 30.47 3.07 -7.66
N GLU A 22 29.17 3.34 -7.89
CA GLU A 22 28.18 3.43 -6.80
C GLU A 22 28.07 2.08 -6.06
N HIS A 23 28.10 2.12 -4.73
CA HIS A 23 28.01 0.95 -3.83
C HIS A 23 29.02 -0.16 -4.17
N ASN A 24 28.56 -1.28 -4.74
CA ASN A 24 29.40 -2.41 -5.08
C ASN A 24 29.79 -2.49 -6.58
N LEU A 25 29.39 -1.51 -7.40
CA LEU A 25 29.76 -1.47 -8.81
C LEU A 25 31.27 -1.21 -8.98
N LYS A 26 31.92 -1.98 -9.84
CA LYS A 26 33.37 -1.96 -10.05
C LYS A 26 33.75 -1.26 -11.36
N ASN A 27 33.65 0.07 -11.36
CA ASN A 27 34.02 0.90 -12.53
C ASN A 27 33.32 0.46 -13.82
N VAL A 28 32.00 0.24 -13.71
CA VAL A 28 31.19 -0.33 -14.78
C VAL A 28 30.99 0.66 -15.91
N SER A 29 31.31 0.24 -17.15
CA SER A 29 30.99 0.97 -18.38
C SER A 29 30.12 0.09 -19.28
N LEU A 30 28.97 0.60 -19.69
CA LEU A 30 28.02 -0.16 -20.52
C LEU A 30 27.10 0.77 -21.31
N THR A 31 26.52 0.21 -22.38
CA THR A 31 25.51 0.89 -23.20
C THR A 31 24.16 0.19 -23.06
N VAL A 32 23.12 0.97 -22.72
CA VAL A 32 21.74 0.48 -22.58
C VAL A 32 20.91 0.99 -23.77
N PRO A 33 20.36 0.13 -24.62
CA PRO A 33 19.58 0.55 -25.79
C PRO A 33 18.27 1.24 -25.36
N ARG A 34 17.90 2.31 -26.08
CA ARG A 34 16.65 3.04 -25.87
C ARG A 34 15.50 2.44 -26.71
N GLY A 35 14.26 2.68 -26.31
CA GLY A 35 13.08 2.18 -27.03
C GLY A 35 12.92 0.66 -26.97
N GLN A 36 13.68 -0.02 -26.12
CA GLN A 36 13.67 -1.46 -25.96
C GLN A 36 13.18 -1.88 -24.58
N PHE A 37 12.84 -3.17 -24.47
CA PHE A 37 12.56 -3.85 -23.21
C PHE A 37 13.84 -4.51 -22.72
N VAL A 38 14.50 -3.86 -21.74
CA VAL A 38 15.79 -4.27 -21.17
C VAL A 38 15.58 -4.94 -19.83
N VAL A 39 16.18 -6.10 -19.63
CA VAL A 39 16.17 -6.79 -18.32
C VAL A 39 17.56 -6.75 -17.71
N VAL A 40 17.65 -6.29 -16.46
CA VAL A 40 18.85 -6.36 -15.63
C VAL A 40 18.71 -7.55 -14.68
N THR A 41 19.56 -8.54 -14.85
CA THR A 41 19.54 -9.79 -14.09
C THR A 41 20.89 -10.08 -13.42
N GLY A 42 21.01 -11.20 -12.71
CA GLY A 42 22.20 -11.64 -12.00
C GLY A 42 21.91 -12.14 -10.59
N VAL A 43 22.86 -12.72 -9.91
CA VAL A 43 22.70 -13.28 -8.56
C VAL A 43 22.24 -12.21 -7.54
N SER A 44 21.60 -12.64 -6.46
CA SER A 44 21.15 -11.71 -5.41
C SER A 44 22.36 -10.96 -4.82
N GLY A 45 22.27 -9.62 -4.68
CA GLY A 45 23.38 -8.78 -4.20
C GLY A 45 24.48 -8.46 -5.23
N SER A 46 24.28 -8.72 -6.52
CA SER A 46 25.28 -8.42 -7.57
C SER A 46 25.34 -6.95 -8.02
N GLY A 47 24.45 -6.06 -7.53
CA GLY A 47 24.44 -4.64 -7.88
C GLY A 47 23.35 -4.22 -8.86
N LYS A 48 22.37 -5.07 -9.16
CA LYS A 48 21.28 -4.80 -10.10
C LYS A 48 20.46 -3.55 -9.75
N SER A 49 19.98 -3.49 -8.51
CA SER A 49 19.20 -2.35 -8.04
C SER A 49 20.03 -1.08 -8.00
N THR A 50 21.34 -1.19 -7.66
CA THR A 50 22.29 -0.07 -7.72
C THR A 50 22.38 0.50 -9.13
N LEU A 51 22.56 -0.35 -10.15
CA LEU A 51 22.61 0.09 -11.55
C LEU A 51 21.30 0.76 -11.99
N ALA A 52 20.15 0.14 -11.67
CA ALA A 52 18.86 0.57 -12.16
C ALA A 52 18.32 1.80 -11.42
N PHE A 53 18.40 1.83 -10.07
CA PHE A 53 17.78 2.87 -9.23
C PHE A 53 18.80 3.89 -8.73
N ASP A 54 19.88 3.46 -8.07
CA ASP A 54 20.82 4.40 -7.44
C ASP A 54 21.65 5.16 -8.50
N LEU A 55 21.81 4.58 -9.69
CA LEU A 55 22.53 5.20 -10.80
C LEU A 55 21.60 5.79 -11.86
N LEU A 56 20.89 4.96 -12.65
CA LEU A 56 20.12 5.43 -13.81
C LEU A 56 18.90 6.26 -13.40
N PHE A 57 18.07 5.76 -12.48
CA PHE A 57 16.90 6.53 -12.05
C PHE A 57 17.31 7.80 -11.30
N ALA A 58 18.26 7.71 -10.36
CA ALA A 58 18.71 8.87 -9.58
C ALA A 58 19.29 9.98 -10.46
N GLU A 59 20.15 9.63 -11.44
CA GLU A 59 20.71 10.63 -12.37
C GLU A 59 19.65 11.22 -13.31
N GLY A 60 18.73 10.39 -13.81
CA GLY A 60 17.63 10.89 -14.66
C GLY A 60 16.71 11.85 -13.90
N GLN A 61 16.39 11.52 -12.65
CA GLN A 61 15.59 12.39 -11.77
C GLN A 61 16.36 13.68 -11.44
N ARG A 62 17.65 13.58 -11.11
CA ARG A 62 18.49 14.74 -10.81
C ARG A 62 18.49 15.73 -11.98
N ARG A 63 18.71 15.26 -13.22
CA ARG A 63 18.69 16.11 -14.43
C ARG A 63 17.33 16.75 -14.67
N PHE A 64 16.25 16.01 -14.43
CA PHE A 64 14.91 16.57 -14.52
C PHE A 64 14.70 17.70 -13.50
N LEU A 65 15.13 17.50 -12.25
CA LEU A 65 15.05 18.51 -11.19
C LEU A 65 15.93 19.73 -11.50
N ASP A 66 17.12 19.52 -12.08
CA ASP A 66 18.01 20.62 -12.52
C ASP A 66 17.37 21.49 -13.62
N SER A 67 16.47 20.92 -14.42
CA SER A 67 15.72 21.67 -15.45
C SER A 67 14.59 22.53 -14.88
N MET A 68 14.18 22.32 -13.61
CA MET A 68 13.13 23.10 -12.96
C MET A 68 13.60 24.50 -12.54
N SER A 69 12.64 25.42 -12.34
CA SER A 69 12.92 26.75 -11.80
C SER A 69 13.53 26.68 -10.40
N VAL A 70 14.38 27.65 -10.04
CA VAL A 70 15.01 27.75 -8.71
C VAL A 70 13.99 27.68 -7.57
N TYR A 71 12.81 28.28 -7.75
CA TYR A 71 11.73 28.25 -6.79
C TYR A 71 11.16 26.86 -6.60
N ALA A 72 10.94 26.09 -7.66
CA ALA A 72 10.45 24.73 -7.59
C ALA A 72 11.47 23.79 -6.94
N ARG A 73 12.77 23.99 -7.19
CA ARG A 73 13.86 23.20 -6.59
C ARG A 73 13.96 23.34 -5.07
N GLN A 74 13.53 24.45 -4.47
CA GLN A 74 13.53 24.65 -3.02
C GLN A 74 12.56 23.74 -2.28
N PHE A 75 11.56 23.18 -2.97
CA PHE A 75 10.54 22.28 -2.40
C PHE A 75 10.81 20.80 -2.65
N VAL A 76 11.87 20.48 -3.40
CA VAL A 76 12.23 19.11 -3.77
C VAL A 76 13.60 18.78 -3.20
N GLU A 77 13.73 17.58 -2.65
CA GLU A 77 14.98 17.07 -2.09
C GLU A 77 16.05 16.99 -3.19
N GLN A 78 17.21 17.60 -2.93
CA GLN A 78 18.35 17.49 -3.83
C GLN A 78 18.94 16.08 -3.68
N LEU A 79 18.82 15.28 -4.73
CA LEU A 79 19.47 13.99 -4.80
C LEU A 79 20.99 14.17 -4.93
N SER A 80 21.75 13.40 -4.16
CA SER A 80 23.20 13.32 -4.30
C SER A 80 23.55 12.83 -5.70
N ARG A 81 24.65 13.36 -6.27
CA ARG A 81 25.17 12.85 -7.54
C ARG A 81 25.70 11.43 -7.33
N PRO A 82 25.29 10.44 -8.14
CA PRO A 82 25.89 9.11 -8.09
C PRO A 82 27.38 9.13 -8.40
N ASP A 83 28.13 8.16 -7.88
CA ASP A 83 29.55 8.00 -8.19
C ASP A 83 29.72 7.36 -9.58
N VAL A 84 29.81 8.21 -10.58
CA VAL A 84 29.94 7.87 -11.99
C VAL A 84 30.68 8.96 -12.74
N ASP A 85 31.56 8.59 -13.66
CA ASP A 85 32.30 9.57 -14.46
C ASP A 85 31.36 10.32 -15.40
N LEU A 86 30.60 9.60 -16.22
CA LEU A 86 29.68 10.18 -17.19
C LEU A 86 28.50 9.29 -17.51
N ILE A 87 27.31 9.88 -17.62
CA ILE A 87 26.13 9.23 -18.24
C ILE A 87 25.61 10.14 -19.34
N THR A 88 25.41 9.60 -20.53
CA THR A 88 24.84 10.33 -21.67
C THR A 88 23.58 9.65 -22.20
N GLY A 89 22.75 10.38 -22.94
CA GLY A 89 21.56 9.84 -23.60
C GLY A 89 20.39 9.49 -22.66
N ILE A 90 20.44 9.82 -21.36
CA ILE A 90 19.38 9.47 -20.40
C ILE A 90 18.12 10.35 -20.63
N PRO A 91 16.95 9.75 -20.88
CA PRO A 91 15.69 10.47 -21.01
C PRO A 91 15.07 10.77 -19.63
N PRO A 92 13.97 11.52 -19.54
CA PRO A 92 13.18 11.61 -18.31
C PRO A 92 12.87 10.21 -17.77
N THR A 93 13.05 10.02 -16.46
CA THR A 93 12.93 8.69 -15.82
C THR A 93 11.78 8.61 -14.83
N VAL A 94 11.10 7.47 -14.81
CA VAL A 94 10.02 7.14 -13.85
C VAL A 94 10.35 5.82 -13.19
N SER A 95 10.40 5.76 -11.85
CA SER A 95 10.57 4.52 -11.11
C SER A 95 9.25 3.96 -10.62
N ILE A 96 9.15 2.63 -10.63
CA ILE A 96 8.03 1.88 -10.06
C ILE A 96 8.61 0.83 -9.11
N GLU A 97 8.97 1.29 -7.91
CA GLU A 97 9.56 0.45 -6.87
C GLU A 97 8.50 -0.29 -6.06
N GLN A 98 8.91 -1.38 -5.42
CA GLN A 98 8.08 -2.10 -4.45
C GLN A 98 7.91 -1.38 -3.12
N ARG A 99 8.85 -0.49 -2.77
CA ARG A 99 8.79 0.21 -1.49
C ARG A 99 7.40 0.79 -1.31
N THR A 100 6.69 0.23 -0.36
CA THR A 100 5.40 0.72 0.08
C THR A 100 5.60 2.12 0.65
N SER A 101 5.52 3.15 -0.21
CA SER A 101 5.02 4.41 0.33
C SER A 101 3.68 4.02 0.95
N ARG A 102 3.61 3.98 2.25
CA ARG A 102 2.36 3.72 2.98
C ARG A 102 1.41 4.79 2.51
N GLY A 103 0.60 4.47 1.50
CA GLY A 103 -0.50 5.32 1.12
C GLY A 103 -1.29 5.60 2.38
N GLY A 104 -1.72 6.83 2.61
CA GLY A 104 -2.42 7.20 3.82
C GLY A 104 -3.61 6.28 4.09
N GLY A 105 -4.03 6.16 5.35
CA GLY A 105 -5.15 5.33 5.77
C GLY A 105 -6.47 5.63 5.05
N LYS A 106 -6.60 6.85 4.51
CA LYS A 106 -7.74 7.28 3.69
C LYS A 106 -7.63 6.86 2.22
N SER A 107 -6.45 6.41 1.74
CA SER A 107 -6.22 6.05 0.34
C SER A 107 -6.84 4.71 -0.03
N THR A 108 -7.47 4.65 -1.21
CA THR A 108 -8.09 3.44 -1.79
C THR A 108 -7.58 3.20 -3.21
N VAL A 109 -7.80 2.01 -3.75
CA VAL A 109 -7.49 1.69 -5.17
C VAL A 109 -8.03 2.77 -6.09
N ALA A 110 -9.31 3.14 -5.95
CA ALA A 110 -9.96 4.16 -6.79
C ALA A 110 -9.36 5.57 -6.61
N THR A 111 -8.83 5.93 -5.43
CA THR A 111 -8.23 7.25 -5.22
C THR A 111 -6.82 7.34 -5.82
N VAL A 112 -6.02 6.30 -5.69
CA VAL A 112 -4.65 6.26 -6.24
C VAL A 112 -4.65 6.21 -7.77
N THR A 113 -5.64 5.54 -8.36
CA THR A 113 -5.82 5.48 -9.82
C THR A 113 -6.62 6.66 -10.39
N GLU A 114 -6.94 7.66 -9.56
CA GLU A 114 -7.77 8.83 -9.92
C GLU A 114 -9.19 8.50 -10.38
N ILE A 115 -9.60 7.23 -10.49
CA ILE A 115 -10.97 6.83 -10.85
C ILE A 115 -11.98 7.51 -9.93
N HIS A 116 -11.70 7.60 -8.62
CA HIS A 116 -12.57 8.26 -7.65
C HIS A 116 -12.76 9.75 -7.96
N HIS A 117 -11.76 10.43 -8.53
CA HIS A 117 -11.88 11.83 -8.94
C HIS A 117 -12.97 12.01 -10.00
N PHE A 118 -12.97 11.19 -11.05
CA PHE A 118 -13.96 11.23 -12.10
C PHE A 118 -15.34 10.76 -11.63
N ILE A 119 -15.39 9.73 -10.79
CA ILE A 119 -16.65 9.27 -10.17
C ILE A 119 -17.29 10.35 -9.32
N ARG A 120 -16.56 11.08 -8.49
CA ARG A 120 -17.09 12.23 -7.71
C ARG A 120 -17.71 13.29 -8.61
N LEU A 121 -17.05 13.63 -9.72
CA LEU A 121 -17.59 14.55 -10.72
C LEU A 121 -18.89 14.05 -11.31
N LEU A 122 -18.95 12.76 -11.67
CA LEU A 122 -20.13 12.13 -12.25
C LEU A 122 -21.33 12.17 -11.28
N TYR A 123 -21.09 11.78 -9.99
CA TYR A 123 -22.14 11.81 -8.97
C TYR A 123 -22.61 13.23 -8.61
N ALA A 124 -21.69 14.19 -8.58
CA ALA A 124 -22.05 15.59 -8.30
C ALA A 124 -22.89 16.21 -9.42
N ARG A 125 -22.65 15.83 -10.67
CA ARG A 125 -23.31 16.41 -11.84
C ARG A 125 -24.57 15.67 -12.30
N LEU A 126 -24.59 14.35 -12.18
CA LEU A 126 -25.64 13.47 -12.70
C LEU A 126 -26.35 12.65 -11.62
N GLY A 127 -25.85 12.67 -10.39
CA GLY A 127 -26.43 11.95 -9.27
C GLY A 127 -27.78 12.56 -8.82
N THR A 128 -28.73 11.70 -8.52
CA THR A 128 -30.00 12.08 -7.87
C THR A 128 -29.83 11.97 -6.35
N GLN A 129 -30.01 13.09 -5.66
CA GLN A 129 -30.02 13.14 -4.20
C GLN A 129 -31.25 12.44 -3.65
N TYR A 130 -31.08 11.56 -2.67
CA TYR A 130 -32.16 11.02 -1.84
C TYR A 130 -32.04 11.57 -0.42
N CYS A 131 -33.15 11.66 0.26
CA CYS A 131 -33.15 11.99 1.69
C CYS A 131 -32.54 10.82 2.47
N PRO A 132 -31.52 11.03 3.32
CA PRO A 132 -30.92 9.96 4.11
C PRO A 132 -31.90 9.27 5.04
N ASP A 133 -32.86 10.02 5.57
CA ASP A 133 -33.81 9.56 6.60
C ASP A 133 -35.04 8.87 5.96
N CYS A 134 -35.62 9.48 4.90
CA CYS A 134 -36.85 9.00 4.28
C CYS A 134 -36.61 8.09 3.05
N GLN A 135 -35.37 8.06 2.50
CA GLN A 135 -35.02 7.27 1.32
C GLN A 135 -35.86 7.59 0.05
N VAL A 136 -36.42 8.79 -0.02
CA VAL A 136 -37.18 9.30 -1.18
C VAL A 136 -36.31 10.29 -1.96
N PRO A 137 -36.49 10.45 -3.29
CA PRO A 137 -35.73 11.42 -4.06
C PRO A 137 -36.08 12.84 -3.60
N VAL A 138 -35.08 13.69 -3.63
CA VAL A 138 -35.19 15.11 -3.31
C VAL A 138 -35.69 15.83 -4.56
N GLU A 139 -36.72 16.65 -4.40
CA GLU A 139 -37.43 17.33 -5.49
C GLU A 139 -37.44 18.84 -5.31
N ALA A 140 -37.76 19.55 -6.37
CA ALA A 140 -38.01 21.00 -6.28
C ALA A 140 -39.33 21.28 -5.57
N GLN A 141 -39.33 22.32 -4.72
CA GLN A 141 -40.54 22.79 -4.05
C GLN A 141 -40.90 24.20 -4.48
N THR A 142 -42.17 24.56 -4.39
CA THR A 142 -42.63 25.90 -4.68
C THR A 142 -42.16 26.90 -3.62
N ARG A 143 -42.04 28.19 -3.98
CA ARG A 143 -41.68 29.26 -3.04
C ARG A 143 -42.75 29.41 -1.94
N ASP A 144 -44.04 29.21 -2.27
CA ASP A 144 -45.12 29.28 -1.31
C ASP A 144 -45.07 28.15 -0.28
N GLU A 145 -44.66 26.97 -0.69
CA GLU A 145 -44.46 25.84 0.22
C GLU A 145 -43.26 26.04 1.14
N LEU A 146 -42.15 26.55 0.61
CA LEU A 146 -41.00 26.93 1.40
C LEU A 146 -41.34 28.04 2.38
N GLY A 147 -42.07 29.06 1.95
CA GLY A 147 -42.59 30.15 2.84
C GLY A 147 -43.45 29.62 3.97
N ARG A 148 -44.39 28.70 3.70
CA ARG A 148 -45.21 28.07 4.75
C ARG A 148 -44.39 27.30 5.77
N ARG A 149 -43.35 26.55 5.31
CA ARG A 149 -42.44 25.84 6.21
C ARG A 149 -41.60 26.77 7.08
N LEU A 150 -41.07 27.85 6.51
CA LEU A 150 -40.31 28.85 7.26
C LEU A 150 -41.22 29.53 8.32
N GLN A 151 -42.47 29.83 7.99
CA GLN A 151 -43.41 30.38 8.96
C GLN A 151 -43.73 29.40 10.07
N GLN A 152 -43.86 28.11 9.77
CA GLN A 152 -44.07 27.07 10.77
C GLN A 152 -42.84 26.94 11.68
N GLU A 153 -41.65 26.98 11.13
CA GLU A 153 -40.37 26.92 11.86
C GLU A 153 -40.20 28.14 12.76
N SER A 154 -40.50 29.35 12.27
CA SER A 154 -40.44 30.59 13.05
C SER A 154 -41.41 30.56 14.23
N ARG A 155 -42.56 29.88 14.12
CA ARG A 155 -43.48 29.67 15.24
C ARG A 155 -42.92 28.78 16.35
N GLN A 156 -42.08 27.83 15.98
CA GLN A 156 -41.50 26.88 16.92
C GLN A 156 -40.21 27.40 17.56
N ARG A 157 -39.37 28.11 16.78
CA ARG A 157 -38.01 28.53 17.16
C ARG A 157 -37.86 30.01 17.47
N GLY A 158 -38.90 30.82 17.27
CA GLY A 158 -38.86 32.27 17.44
C GLY A 158 -38.44 33.00 16.16
N ASP A 159 -37.92 34.22 16.33
CA ASP A 159 -37.47 35.02 15.21
C ASP A 159 -36.28 34.36 14.48
N LEU A 160 -36.37 34.31 13.16
CA LEU A 160 -35.36 33.69 12.31
C LEU A 160 -34.63 34.76 11.51
N LEU A 161 -33.28 34.78 11.59
CA LEU A 161 -32.44 35.61 10.76
C LEU A 161 -32.21 34.88 9.41
N LEU A 162 -32.67 35.50 8.31
CA LEU A 162 -32.53 34.95 6.98
C LEU A 162 -31.19 35.35 6.38
N LEU A 163 -30.42 34.33 5.97
CA LEU A 163 -29.06 34.45 5.44
C LEU A 163 -29.02 33.91 4.00
N ALA A 164 -28.41 34.66 3.11
CA ALA A 164 -28.15 34.25 1.72
C ALA A 164 -26.73 33.69 1.61
N PRO A 165 -26.52 32.41 1.34
CA PRO A 165 -25.20 31.84 1.17
C PRO A 165 -24.61 32.27 -0.20
N VAL A 166 -23.55 33.09 -0.18
CA VAL A 166 -22.90 33.62 -1.41
C VAL A 166 -21.54 33.03 -1.64
N VAL A 167 -20.81 32.66 -0.59
CA VAL A 167 -19.56 31.91 -0.67
C VAL A 167 -19.67 30.65 0.15
N ARG A 168 -19.36 29.51 -0.46
CA ARG A 168 -19.40 28.22 0.21
C ARG A 168 -18.07 27.51 0.02
N ARG A 169 -17.32 27.43 1.11
CA ARG A 169 -16.04 26.71 1.22
C ARG A 169 -15.08 26.99 0.07
N ARG A 170 -14.86 28.28 -0.20
CA ARG A 170 -13.87 28.76 -1.13
C ARG A 170 -12.74 29.48 -0.41
N LYS A 171 -11.52 29.26 -0.88
CA LYS A 171 -10.34 29.99 -0.41
C LYS A 171 -10.33 31.39 -0.99
N GLY A 172 -9.91 32.37 -0.20
CA GLY A 172 -9.84 33.76 -0.65
C GLY A 172 -10.04 34.76 0.47
N PHE A 173 -9.74 36.02 0.24
CA PHE A 173 -9.94 37.10 1.18
C PHE A 173 -11.44 37.49 1.34
N HIS A 174 -12.23 37.26 0.30
CA HIS A 174 -13.68 37.55 0.23
C HIS A 174 -14.07 39.00 0.63
N THR A 175 -13.14 39.94 0.47
CA THR A 175 -13.36 41.38 0.76
C THR A 175 -14.41 41.95 -0.17
N ASP A 176 -14.39 41.53 -1.44
CA ASP A 176 -15.33 41.91 -2.48
C ASP A 176 -16.79 41.60 -2.14
N VAL A 177 -17.05 40.52 -1.45
CA VAL A 177 -18.42 40.15 -1.01
C VAL A 177 -18.97 41.12 0.04
N ALA A 178 -18.15 41.49 1.02
CA ALA A 178 -18.55 42.45 2.03
C ALA A 178 -18.75 43.85 1.45
N GLU A 179 -17.86 44.30 0.54
CA GLU A 179 -17.98 45.57 -0.17
C GLU A 179 -19.24 45.62 -1.07
N TRP A 180 -19.51 44.51 -1.78
CA TRP A 180 -20.73 44.38 -2.58
C TRP A 180 -21.98 44.44 -1.69
N ALA A 181 -21.99 43.73 -0.57
CA ALA A 181 -23.10 43.72 0.39
C ALA A 181 -23.34 45.12 0.94
N ALA A 182 -22.28 45.85 1.31
CA ALA A 182 -22.36 47.23 1.79
C ALA A 182 -22.97 48.18 0.74
N SER A 183 -22.51 48.10 -0.53
CA SER A 183 -23.00 48.94 -1.62
C SER A 183 -24.48 48.69 -1.97
N HIS A 184 -25.01 47.49 -1.63
CA HIS A 184 -26.42 47.13 -1.84
C HIS A 184 -27.28 47.25 -0.58
N GLY A 185 -26.73 47.88 0.47
CA GLY A 185 -27.50 48.26 1.68
C GLY A 185 -27.61 47.14 2.71
N TYR A 186 -26.89 46.00 2.59
CA TYR A 186 -26.82 44.96 3.60
C TYR A 186 -25.78 45.38 4.66
N ARG A 187 -26.17 45.39 5.92
CA ARG A 187 -25.35 45.90 7.01
C ARG A 187 -24.41 44.85 7.64
N GLN A 188 -24.72 43.58 7.47
CA GLN A 188 -24.02 42.48 8.11
C GLN A 188 -23.79 41.32 7.14
N VAL A 189 -22.64 40.68 7.28
CA VAL A 189 -22.34 39.39 6.71
C VAL A 189 -21.93 38.42 7.83
N ARG A 190 -22.23 37.16 7.64
CA ARG A 190 -21.77 36.09 8.53
C ARG A 190 -20.67 35.35 7.84
N ALA A 191 -19.44 35.32 8.41
CA ALA A 191 -18.30 34.61 7.87
C ALA A 191 -17.84 33.55 8.89
N ASP A 192 -17.78 32.28 8.47
CA ASP A 192 -17.40 31.14 9.32
C ASP A 192 -18.14 31.09 10.65
N GLY A 193 -19.43 31.40 10.61
CA GLY A 193 -20.31 31.42 11.80
C GLY A 193 -20.23 32.69 12.65
N LYS A 194 -19.36 33.66 12.35
CA LYS A 194 -19.22 34.93 13.07
C LYS A 194 -19.84 36.07 12.30
N MET A 195 -20.54 36.96 13.02
CA MET A 195 -21.15 38.16 12.44
C MET A 195 -20.14 39.29 12.28
N HIS A 196 -20.09 39.87 11.10
CA HIS A 196 -19.24 41.02 10.75
C HIS A 196 -20.08 42.16 10.19
N SER A 197 -19.76 43.41 10.57
CA SER A 197 -20.33 44.59 9.95
C SER A 197 -19.77 44.81 8.55
N THR A 198 -20.60 45.13 7.57
CA THR A 198 -20.15 45.49 6.23
C THR A 198 -19.51 46.88 6.16
N SER A 199 -19.62 47.69 7.25
CA SER A 199 -18.89 48.96 7.39
C SER A 199 -17.40 48.74 7.70
N GLU A 200 -17.02 47.57 8.16
CA GLU A 200 -15.66 47.19 8.46
C GLU A 200 -15.09 46.35 7.31
N ARG A 201 -13.79 46.50 7.06
CA ARG A 201 -13.13 45.76 5.98
C ARG A 201 -12.98 44.29 6.36
N LEU A 202 -13.78 43.44 5.76
CA LEU A 202 -13.64 41.98 5.92
C LEU A 202 -12.41 41.49 5.18
N ARG A 203 -11.49 40.80 5.87
CA ARG A 203 -10.34 40.12 5.26
C ARG A 203 -10.14 38.79 5.93
N LEU A 204 -10.55 37.71 5.24
CA LEU A 204 -10.42 36.34 5.72
C LEU A 204 -9.04 35.74 5.32
N ASP A 205 -8.67 34.61 5.87
CA ASP A 205 -7.41 33.93 5.55
C ASP A 205 -7.43 33.40 4.10
N ARG A 206 -6.50 33.84 3.26
CA ARG A 206 -6.41 33.45 1.84
C ARG A 206 -6.27 31.93 1.62
N PHE A 207 -5.69 31.23 2.56
CA PHE A 207 -5.36 29.81 2.44
C PHE A 207 -6.39 28.87 3.06
N ARG A 208 -7.35 29.40 3.81
CA ARG A 208 -8.44 28.64 4.43
C ARG A 208 -9.71 28.69 3.57
N GLU A 209 -10.53 27.66 3.66
CA GLU A 209 -11.87 27.65 3.06
C GLU A 209 -12.83 28.41 3.97
N HIS A 210 -13.63 29.31 3.39
CA HIS A 210 -14.56 30.17 4.11
C HIS A 210 -15.99 29.97 3.60
N ASP A 211 -16.94 30.11 4.52
CA ASP A 211 -18.37 30.25 4.25
C ASP A 211 -18.78 31.69 4.54
N VAL A 212 -19.36 32.37 3.55
CA VAL A 212 -19.85 33.76 3.74
C VAL A 212 -21.31 33.82 3.32
N GLU A 213 -22.14 34.30 4.25
CA GLU A 213 -23.55 34.51 4.05
C GLU A 213 -23.88 36.01 4.24
N ILE A 214 -24.76 36.56 3.38
CA ILE A 214 -25.27 37.92 3.52
C ILE A 214 -26.50 37.86 4.41
N VAL A 215 -26.55 38.70 5.43
CA VAL A 215 -27.72 38.87 6.30
C VAL A 215 -28.74 39.74 5.60
N VAL A 216 -29.87 39.15 5.20
CA VAL A 216 -30.92 39.85 4.44
C VAL A 216 -31.97 40.50 5.34
N GLY A 217 -32.34 39.83 6.42
CA GLY A 217 -33.28 40.37 7.38
C GLY A 217 -33.80 39.35 8.40
N VAL A 218 -34.73 39.77 9.25
CA VAL A 218 -35.34 38.93 10.30
C VAL A 218 -36.78 38.59 9.92
N LEU A 219 -37.12 37.30 9.96
CA LEU A 219 -38.48 36.78 9.82
C LEU A 219 -39.11 36.70 11.23
N ASP A 220 -39.99 37.69 11.52
CA ASP A 220 -40.71 37.78 12.80
C ASP A 220 -42.01 36.97 12.73
N TRP A 221 -42.19 35.99 13.59
CA TRP A 221 -43.36 35.10 13.64
C TRP A 221 -44.62 35.73 14.17
N ARG A 222 -44.52 36.82 14.96
CA ARG A 222 -45.63 37.50 15.60
C ARG A 222 -46.37 38.44 14.69
N ARG A 223 -45.81 38.85 13.56
CA ARG A 223 -46.42 39.74 12.60
C ARG A 223 -47.26 39.01 11.57
N ARG A 224 -48.52 38.76 11.87
CA ARG A 224 -49.59 38.63 10.84
C ARG A 224 -49.81 40.02 10.24
N GLY A 225 -49.69 40.14 8.90
CA GLY A 225 -49.89 41.39 8.22
C GLY A 225 -51.14 42.10 8.69
N THR A 226 -50.99 43.32 9.16
CA THR A 226 -51.75 44.55 9.03
C THR A 226 -51.35 45.55 10.10
N THR A 227 -51.02 46.77 9.66
CA THR A 227 -51.17 48.11 10.28
C THR A 227 -50.52 48.46 11.63
N LEU A 228 -49.59 49.42 11.48
CA LEU A 228 -49.34 50.54 12.41
C LEU A 228 -49.15 50.27 13.91
N GLY A 229 -47.93 50.51 14.37
CA GLY A 229 -47.64 50.96 15.72
C GLY A 229 -47.49 49.88 16.78
N GLY A 230 -46.35 49.34 16.95
CA GLY A 230 -46.02 48.46 18.05
C GLY A 230 -44.54 48.22 18.25
N ARG A 231 -44.04 48.55 19.40
CA ARG A 231 -42.65 48.43 19.86
C ARG A 231 -42.11 47.01 19.62
N VAL A 232 -41.00 46.90 18.88
CA VAL A 232 -40.28 45.66 18.64
C VAL A 232 -39.46 45.32 19.89
N SER A 233 -39.67 44.14 20.47
CA SER A 233 -38.90 43.66 21.62
C SER A 233 -37.47 43.34 21.25
N ALA A 234 -36.55 43.90 22.01
CA ALA A 234 -35.08 43.86 21.82
C ALA A 234 -34.44 42.57 22.34
N ARG A 235 -35.04 41.40 22.14
CA ARG A 235 -34.50 40.14 22.72
C ARG A 235 -33.73 39.20 21.81
N ALA A 236 -33.73 39.42 20.51
CA ALA A 236 -33.07 38.50 19.58
C ALA A 236 -31.58 38.80 19.30
N ALA A 237 -30.95 39.74 19.99
CA ALA A 237 -29.59 40.19 19.69
C ALA A 237 -28.63 40.14 20.91
N ALA A 238 -28.97 39.44 21.98
CA ALA A 238 -28.17 39.58 23.18
C ALA A 238 -27.77 38.25 23.84
N SER A 239 -27.16 37.35 23.08
CA SER A 239 -26.43 36.21 23.71
C SER A 239 -25.17 35.80 22.95
N SER A 240 -24.32 36.76 22.63
CA SER A 240 -22.87 36.48 22.50
C SER A 240 -22.13 37.82 22.56
N ASN A 241 -21.42 38.04 23.67
CA ASN A 241 -20.49 39.12 23.94
C ASN A 241 -20.13 40.02 22.76
N ALA A 242 -20.83 41.13 22.58
CA ALA A 242 -20.32 42.32 21.91
C ALA A 242 -21.14 43.55 22.34
N ARG A 243 -20.71 44.20 23.40
CA ARG A 243 -21.00 45.63 23.59
C ARG A 243 -20.24 46.39 22.50
N ALA A 244 -20.88 46.71 21.40
CA ALA A 244 -20.43 47.73 20.46
C ALA A 244 -21.60 48.57 20.02
N ARG A 245 -21.44 49.84 20.23
CA ARG A 245 -22.37 50.97 20.03
C ARG A 245 -22.87 51.07 18.60
N GLY A 246 -24.11 51.39 18.40
CA GLY A 246 -24.68 51.92 17.15
C GLY A 246 -25.84 51.09 16.59
N ASP A 247 -27.03 51.25 17.18
CA ASP A 247 -28.28 50.72 16.69
C ASP A 247 -28.68 51.27 15.34
N ALA A 248 -28.70 50.42 14.32
CA ALA A 248 -29.48 50.65 13.11
C ALA A 248 -30.11 49.33 12.65
N ARG A 249 -31.37 49.10 13.05
CA ARG A 249 -32.17 47.93 12.62
C ARG A 249 -32.42 47.96 11.11
N PRO A 250 -32.38 46.79 10.40
CA PRO A 250 -32.77 46.74 9.02
C PRO A 250 -34.24 47.11 8.81
N PRO A 251 -34.62 47.73 7.69
CA PRO A 251 -36.01 48.12 7.39
C PRO A 251 -36.89 46.86 7.34
N VAL A 252 -38.10 46.98 7.87
CA VAL A 252 -39.11 45.90 7.91
C VAL A 252 -39.60 45.65 6.49
N LYS A 253 -39.17 44.55 5.87
CA LYS A 253 -39.67 44.06 4.58
C LYS A 253 -40.79 43.05 4.81
N ASP A 254 -41.74 42.98 3.90
CA ASP A 254 -42.80 41.93 3.90
C ASP A 254 -42.09 40.54 3.87
N ALA A 255 -42.59 39.59 4.68
CA ALA A 255 -41.99 38.27 4.84
C ALA A 255 -41.74 37.56 3.50
N GLN A 256 -42.67 37.66 2.56
CA GLN A 256 -42.55 37.05 1.26
C GLN A 256 -41.43 37.73 0.42
N ARG A 257 -41.36 39.06 0.46
CA ARG A 257 -40.25 39.79 -0.22
C ARG A 257 -38.91 39.49 0.38
N LEU A 258 -38.83 39.31 1.68
CA LEU A 258 -37.60 38.96 2.37
C LEU A 258 -37.12 37.55 1.98
N ILE A 259 -38.01 36.60 1.89
CA ILE A 259 -37.74 35.21 1.43
C ILE A 259 -37.29 35.23 -0.04
N ASP A 260 -38.01 35.94 -0.91
CA ASP A 260 -37.71 36.02 -2.33
C ASP A 260 -36.38 36.69 -2.61
N GLU A 261 -36.04 37.74 -1.86
CA GLU A 261 -34.75 38.42 -1.95
C GLU A 261 -33.61 37.50 -1.47
N THR A 262 -33.82 36.82 -0.33
CA THR A 262 -32.83 35.89 0.20
C THR A 262 -32.57 34.71 -0.76
N LEU A 263 -33.62 34.14 -1.34
CA LEU A 263 -33.52 33.07 -2.32
C LEU A 263 -32.84 33.52 -3.64
N LYS A 264 -33.10 34.77 -4.06
CA LYS A 264 -32.47 35.35 -5.25
C LYS A 264 -30.97 35.50 -5.06
N LEU A 265 -30.54 36.02 -3.92
CA LEU A 265 -29.13 36.20 -3.57
C LEU A 265 -28.42 34.84 -3.37
N GLY A 266 -29.09 33.94 -2.65
CA GLY A 266 -28.56 32.60 -2.37
C GLY A 266 -28.81 31.57 -3.48
N GLN A 267 -29.14 32.00 -4.71
CA GLN A 267 -29.34 31.13 -5.87
C GLN A 267 -30.30 29.95 -5.58
N GLY A 268 -31.47 30.23 -5.03
CA GLY A 268 -32.47 29.22 -4.69
C GLY A 268 -32.30 28.55 -3.34
N THR A 269 -31.31 28.95 -2.56
CA THR A 269 -31.05 28.44 -1.20
C THR A 269 -31.01 29.58 -0.21
N LEU A 270 -31.61 29.41 0.97
CA LEU A 270 -31.51 30.31 2.12
C LEU A 270 -31.24 29.54 3.40
N PHE A 271 -30.63 30.21 4.36
CA PHE A 271 -30.44 29.68 5.70
C PHE A 271 -31.25 30.50 6.68
N ALA A 272 -31.84 29.83 7.65
CA ALA A 272 -32.53 30.46 8.74
C ALA A 272 -31.81 30.16 10.06
N LEU A 273 -31.31 31.21 10.71
CA LEU A 273 -30.58 31.18 11.96
C LEU A 273 -31.49 31.65 13.11
N ASP A 274 -31.58 30.84 14.17
CA ASP A 274 -32.31 31.22 15.38
C ASP A 274 -31.41 31.91 16.43
N GLU A 275 -32.02 32.35 17.54
CA GLU A 275 -31.31 32.97 18.64
C GLU A 275 -30.34 32.06 19.40
N HIS A 276 -30.49 30.73 19.24
CA HIS A 276 -29.60 29.73 19.85
C HIS A 276 -28.41 29.33 18.95
N GLY A 277 -28.29 29.94 17.76
CA GLY A 277 -27.21 29.68 16.81
C GLY A 277 -27.44 28.45 15.89
N HIS A 278 -28.64 27.85 15.97
CA HIS A 278 -28.94 26.72 15.09
C HIS A 278 -29.37 27.21 13.71
N VAL A 279 -28.76 26.67 12.65
CA VAL A 279 -29.03 27.03 11.25
C VAL A 279 -29.84 25.92 10.57
N SER A 280 -30.98 26.27 9.98
CA SER A 280 -31.72 25.40 9.06
C SER A 280 -31.50 25.80 7.61
N VAL A 281 -31.46 24.83 6.72
CA VAL A 281 -31.27 25.02 5.29
C VAL A 281 -32.60 24.87 4.57
N HIS A 282 -32.93 25.83 3.71
CA HIS A 282 -34.11 25.80 2.86
C HIS A 282 -33.74 26.00 1.40
N SER A 283 -34.32 25.20 0.49
CA SER A 283 -34.02 25.27 -0.94
C SER A 283 -35.31 25.10 -1.75
N THR A 284 -35.48 25.90 -2.79
CA THR A 284 -36.56 25.71 -3.78
C THR A 284 -36.28 24.57 -4.74
N GLU A 285 -35.04 24.18 -4.92
CA GLU A 285 -34.67 23.15 -5.90
C GLU A 285 -34.51 21.74 -5.29
N ARG A 286 -34.24 21.66 -3.96
CA ARG A 286 -33.84 20.40 -3.29
C ARG A 286 -34.45 20.27 -1.92
N SER A 287 -35.64 19.71 -1.89
CA SER A 287 -36.39 19.45 -0.64
C SER A 287 -36.92 18.01 -0.62
N CYS A 288 -36.89 17.38 0.55
CA CYS A 288 -37.54 16.08 0.74
C CYS A 288 -39.05 16.27 0.76
N PRO A 289 -39.81 15.62 -0.14
CA PRO A 289 -41.28 15.75 -0.12
C PRO A 289 -41.91 15.12 1.12
N SER A 290 -41.25 14.17 1.77
CA SER A 290 -41.78 13.49 2.97
C SER A 290 -41.54 14.29 4.26
N CYS A 291 -40.29 14.61 4.60
CA CYS A 291 -39.97 15.29 5.88
C CYS A 291 -39.66 16.78 5.74
N GLY A 292 -39.62 17.31 4.52
CA GLY A 292 -39.36 18.72 4.28
C GLY A 292 -37.92 19.19 4.41
N ARG A 293 -36.99 18.31 4.79
CA ARG A 293 -35.58 18.64 4.90
C ARG A 293 -35.01 19.11 3.55
N SER A 294 -34.38 20.26 3.54
CA SER A 294 -33.74 20.81 2.34
C SER A 294 -32.25 20.51 2.29
N PHE A 295 -31.70 20.47 1.09
CA PHE A 295 -30.33 20.09 0.83
C PHE A 295 -29.65 21.13 -0.06
N GLU A 296 -28.35 21.30 0.13
CA GLU A 296 -27.51 22.12 -0.76
C GLU A 296 -27.26 21.42 -2.10
N ALA A 297 -26.76 22.18 -3.07
CA ALA A 297 -26.31 21.62 -4.33
C ALA A 297 -25.13 20.63 -4.11
N LEU A 298 -25.17 19.53 -4.84
CA LEU A 298 -24.08 18.55 -4.77
C LEU A 298 -22.78 19.13 -5.35
N ASP A 299 -21.70 19.01 -4.56
CA ASP A 299 -20.35 19.37 -4.94
C ASP A 299 -19.47 18.09 -4.93
N PRO A 300 -18.47 17.97 -5.82
CA PRO A 300 -17.54 16.83 -5.78
C PRO A 300 -16.86 16.62 -4.42
N LYS A 301 -16.72 17.66 -3.59
CA LYS A 301 -16.18 17.56 -2.22
C LYS A 301 -17.09 16.76 -1.28
N ASN A 302 -18.41 16.72 -1.54
CA ASN A 302 -19.35 15.90 -0.76
C ASN A 302 -19.03 14.40 -0.83
N PHE A 303 -18.28 13.97 -1.83
CA PHE A 303 -17.91 12.58 -2.06
C PHE A 303 -16.43 12.29 -1.77
N SER A 304 -15.73 13.20 -1.09
CA SER A 304 -14.31 13.05 -0.80
C SER A 304 -14.07 12.57 0.62
N TYR A 305 -13.26 11.55 0.79
CA TYR A 305 -12.79 11.05 2.10
C TYR A 305 -11.89 12.07 2.83
N ASN A 306 -11.27 13.00 2.09
CA ASN A 306 -10.35 14.02 2.59
C ASN A 306 -11.01 15.38 2.82
N SER A 307 -12.33 15.48 2.62
CA SER A 307 -13.09 16.72 2.80
C SER A 307 -14.07 16.62 3.97
N PRO A 308 -14.13 17.62 4.86
CA PRO A 308 -15.15 17.70 5.91
C PRO A 308 -16.58 17.61 5.40
N GLN A 309 -16.80 17.97 4.13
CA GLN A 309 -18.11 17.88 3.48
C GLN A 309 -18.53 16.46 3.15
N GLY A 310 -17.54 15.58 2.90
CA GLY A 310 -17.79 14.25 2.38
C GLY A 310 -17.55 13.14 3.39
N TRP A 311 -16.57 13.29 4.27
CA TRP A 311 -16.22 12.22 5.18
C TRP A 311 -17.27 11.94 6.27
N CYS A 312 -17.28 10.75 6.80
CA CYS A 312 -18.03 10.39 7.98
C CYS A 312 -17.51 11.18 9.20
N PRO A 313 -18.36 11.91 9.94
CA PRO A 313 -17.92 12.75 11.08
C PRO A 313 -17.16 11.95 12.15
N ARG A 314 -17.57 10.71 12.40
CA ARG A 314 -17.02 9.87 13.45
C ARG A 314 -15.61 9.37 13.16
N CYS A 315 -15.36 8.84 11.94
CA CYS A 315 -14.06 8.30 11.56
C CYS A 315 -13.24 9.24 10.68
N ARG A 316 -13.70 10.43 10.37
CA ARG A 316 -13.02 11.45 9.55
C ARG A 316 -12.47 10.89 8.22
N GLY A 317 -13.19 9.94 7.61
CA GLY A 317 -12.83 9.36 6.31
C GLY A 317 -11.90 8.13 6.35
N PHE A 318 -11.50 7.65 7.50
CA PHE A 318 -10.69 6.43 7.64
C PHE A 318 -11.50 5.15 7.45
N GLY A 319 -12.79 5.16 7.83
CA GLY A 319 -13.67 3.99 7.76
C GLY A 319 -13.58 3.06 8.96
N GLU A 320 -12.57 3.24 9.79
CA GLU A 320 -12.24 2.46 10.99
C GLU A 320 -12.09 3.38 12.18
N LEU A 321 -12.24 2.84 13.39
CA LEU A 321 -12.03 3.59 14.64
C LEU A 321 -10.62 3.36 15.16
N PHE A 322 -9.98 4.45 15.54
CA PHE A 322 -8.71 4.50 16.25
C PHE A 322 -8.68 5.80 17.06
N TYR A 323 -7.70 5.95 17.93
CA TYR A 323 -7.57 7.20 18.68
C TYR A 323 -7.19 8.34 17.73
N LEU A 324 -8.08 9.29 17.57
CA LEU A 324 -7.89 10.52 16.79
C LEU A 324 -7.64 11.67 17.77
N PRO A 325 -6.48 12.31 17.75
CA PRO A 325 -6.24 13.49 18.56
C PRO A 325 -7.14 14.64 18.10
N ASP A 326 -7.47 15.52 19.01
CA ASP A 326 -8.14 16.78 18.67
C ASP A 326 -7.10 17.74 18.12
N VAL A 327 -7.08 17.90 16.81
CA VAL A 327 -6.10 18.71 16.09
C VAL A 327 -6.81 19.90 15.46
N ASP A 328 -6.31 21.10 15.76
CA ASP A 328 -6.75 22.31 15.05
C ASP A 328 -6.58 22.14 13.54
N ARG A 329 -7.67 22.44 12.80
CA ARG A 329 -7.74 22.19 11.34
C ARG A 329 -6.95 23.20 10.53
N GLY A 330 -5.64 23.20 10.75
CA GLY A 330 -4.66 23.89 9.93
C GLY A 330 -4.12 22.98 8.80
N ALA A 331 -3.17 23.52 8.03
CA ALA A 331 -2.56 22.84 6.87
C ALA A 331 -1.90 21.47 7.19
N ARG A 332 -1.66 21.16 8.47
CA ARG A 332 -0.99 19.91 8.93
C ARG A 332 -1.94 18.89 9.55
N ALA A 333 -3.22 19.19 9.72
CA ALA A 333 -4.16 18.31 10.42
C ALA A 333 -4.26 16.93 9.78
N ASP A 334 -4.36 16.85 8.46
CA ASP A 334 -4.44 15.57 7.74
C ASP A 334 -3.15 14.74 7.89
N ALA A 335 -1.97 15.37 7.87
CA ALA A 335 -0.69 14.68 8.06
C ALA A 335 -0.54 14.13 9.49
N ILE A 336 -1.01 14.87 10.49
CA ILE A 336 -1.01 14.43 11.88
C ILE A 336 -1.97 13.25 12.06
N GLU A 337 -3.20 13.33 11.54
CA GLU A 337 -4.19 12.25 11.60
C GLU A 337 -3.67 10.97 10.92
N GLU A 338 -3.00 11.10 9.75
CA GLU A 338 -2.38 9.98 9.05
C GLU A 338 -1.20 9.38 9.82
N SER A 339 -0.38 10.21 10.46
CA SER A 339 0.71 9.74 11.32
C SER A 339 0.18 8.92 12.50
N TRP A 340 -0.87 9.39 13.18
CA TRP A 340 -1.53 8.67 14.26
C TRP A 340 -2.16 7.36 13.79
N TYR A 341 -2.79 7.37 12.60
CA TYR A 341 -3.28 6.14 11.98
C TYR A 341 -2.16 5.14 11.74
N GLY A 342 -1.02 5.57 11.23
CA GLY A 342 0.13 4.70 10.97
C GLY A 342 0.83 4.17 12.22
N TRP A 343 0.79 4.94 13.33
CA TRP A 343 1.47 4.58 14.58
C TRP A 343 0.70 3.57 15.41
N GLN A 344 -0.64 3.65 15.43
CA GLN A 344 -1.47 2.71 16.19
C GLN A 344 -1.59 1.38 15.47
N GLU A 345 -1.16 0.31 16.10
CA GLU A 345 -1.24 -1.07 15.60
C GLU A 345 -2.33 -1.87 16.31
N GLY A 346 -2.78 -2.92 15.67
CA GLY A 346 -3.78 -3.84 16.19
C GLY A 346 -5.00 -3.96 15.27
N GLU A 347 -5.92 -4.86 15.64
CA GLU A 347 -7.20 -4.98 14.96
C GLU A 347 -8.04 -3.72 15.24
N ARG A 348 -8.49 -3.08 14.17
CA ARG A 348 -9.35 -1.89 14.22
C ARG A 348 -10.79 -2.29 13.96
N GLU A 349 -11.68 -1.68 14.72
CA GLU A 349 -13.12 -1.87 14.50
C GLU A 349 -13.60 -0.99 13.34
N LEU A 350 -14.48 -1.55 12.52
CA LEU A 350 -15.16 -0.77 11.49
C LEU A 350 -15.98 0.35 12.15
N CYS A 351 -15.98 1.54 11.56
CA CYS A 351 -16.78 2.64 12.06
C CYS A 351 -18.27 2.26 12.02
N PRO A 352 -18.97 2.22 13.17
CA PRO A 352 -20.38 1.80 13.21
C PRO A 352 -21.32 2.73 12.48
N GLU A 353 -20.98 4.02 12.33
CA GLU A 353 -21.81 5.00 11.62
C GLU A 353 -21.74 4.83 10.10
N CYS A 354 -20.55 4.65 9.53
CA CYS A 354 -20.37 4.55 8.09
C CYS A 354 -20.13 3.13 7.60
N GLN A 355 -19.96 2.16 8.50
CA GLN A 355 -19.68 0.75 8.18
C GLN A 355 -18.57 0.58 7.12
N GLY A 356 -17.46 1.28 7.31
CA GLY A 356 -16.30 1.26 6.40
C GLY A 356 -16.46 2.08 5.12
N SER A 357 -17.62 2.69 4.84
CA SER A 357 -17.84 3.45 3.59
C SER A 357 -17.11 4.81 3.57
N ARG A 358 -16.61 5.27 4.71
CA ARG A 358 -15.81 6.52 4.87
C ARG A 358 -16.59 7.82 4.66
N LEU A 359 -17.78 7.75 4.08
CA LEU A 359 -18.61 8.89 3.67
C LEU A 359 -19.74 9.18 4.66
N ASN A 360 -20.17 10.45 4.70
CA ASN A 360 -21.30 10.90 5.50
C ASN A 360 -22.65 10.39 4.93
N PRO A 361 -23.75 10.48 5.68
CA PRO A 361 -25.07 10.01 5.25
C PRO A 361 -25.59 10.68 3.96
N LEU A 362 -25.27 11.97 3.74
CA LEU A 362 -25.70 12.70 2.53
C LEU A 362 -25.05 12.13 1.27
N ALA A 363 -23.74 11.93 1.29
CA ALA A 363 -23.01 11.36 0.16
C ALA A 363 -23.46 9.92 -0.15
N ARG A 364 -23.75 9.13 0.91
CA ARG A 364 -24.22 7.74 0.78
C ARG A 364 -25.65 7.65 0.19
N ALA A 365 -26.44 8.71 0.28
CA ALA A 365 -27.81 8.76 -0.21
C ALA A 365 -27.92 9.25 -1.66
N VAL A 366 -26.81 9.50 -2.38
CA VAL A 366 -26.85 9.89 -3.79
C VAL A 366 -26.74 8.67 -4.68
N ARG A 367 -27.66 8.58 -5.64
CA ARG A 367 -27.74 7.47 -6.61
C ARG A 367 -27.55 7.96 -8.04
N LEU A 368 -26.84 7.17 -8.86
CA LEU A 368 -26.59 7.50 -10.26
C LEU A 368 -27.55 6.67 -11.14
N LYS A 369 -28.51 7.32 -11.81
CA LYS A 369 -29.41 6.64 -12.76
C LYS A 369 -28.61 6.26 -14.01
N ILE A 370 -28.45 4.96 -14.23
CA ILE A 370 -27.80 4.39 -15.40
C ILE A 370 -28.88 3.80 -16.30
N ALA A 371 -28.99 4.29 -17.53
CA ALA A 371 -29.93 3.74 -18.50
C ALA A 371 -29.33 2.46 -19.09
N ASP A 372 -29.75 1.29 -18.60
CA ASP A 372 -29.47 0.01 -19.24
C ASP A 372 -30.79 -0.70 -19.54
N ARG A 373 -31.09 -0.89 -20.83
CA ARG A 373 -32.32 -1.57 -21.31
C ARG A 373 -32.23 -3.10 -21.34
N GLN A 374 -31.09 -3.70 -20.99
CA GLN A 374 -30.84 -5.13 -21.21
C GLN A 374 -30.27 -5.92 -20.05
N SER A 375 -30.21 -5.38 -18.83
CA SER A 375 -29.80 -6.22 -17.71
C SER A 375 -30.94 -7.10 -17.26
N SER A 376 -30.81 -8.40 -17.49
CA SER A 376 -31.68 -9.48 -16.96
C SER A 376 -31.61 -9.65 -15.44
N ILE A 377 -31.04 -8.70 -14.73
CA ILE A 377 -31.08 -8.61 -13.27
C ILE A 377 -32.41 -7.92 -12.92
N ALA A 378 -33.44 -8.74 -12.67
CA ALA A 378 -34.79 -8.32 -12.28
C ALA A 378 -34.89 -7.54 -10.95
N GLN A 379 -33.77 -6.94 -10.47
CA GLN A 379 -33.69 -5.98 -9.40
C GLN A 379 -33.23 -4.59 -9.88
N ALA A 380 -33.46 -4.26 -11.11
CA ALA A 380 -32.99 -3.11 -11.87
C ALA A 380 -33.66 -1.77 -11.53
N ASN A 381 -34.08 -1.53 -10.30
CA ASN A 381 -34.44 -0.19 -9.82
C ASN A 381 -33.37 0.47 -8.94
N ALA A 382 -32.22 -0.15 -8.76
CA ALA A 382 -31.16 0.37 -7.93
C ALA A 382 -30.09 1.08 -8.77
N ALA A 383 -30.27 2.36 -9.00
CA ALA A 383 -29.16 3.21 -9.41
C ALA A 383 -28.05 3.12 -8.34
N PRO A 384 -26.80 2.72 -8.69
CA PRO A 384 -25.77 2.50 -7.69
C PRO A 384 -25.40 3.78 -6.96
N THR A 385 -25.16 3.66 -5.66
CA THR A 385 -24.52 4.69 -4.84
C THR A 385 -23.01 4.66 -5.06
N ILE A 386 -22.32 5.74 -4.67
CA ILE A 386 -20.85 5.78 -4.74
C ILE A 386 -20.20 4.72 -3.83
N VAL A 387 -20.88 4.32 -2.77
CA VAL A 387 -20.42 3.25 -1.85
C VAL A 387 -20.49 1.89 -2.51
N GLU A 388 -21.62 1.59 -3.19
CA GLU A 388 -21.78 0.34 -3.95
C GLU A 388 -20.75 0.27 -5.09
N PHE A 389 -20.48 1.39 -5.76
CA PHE A 389 -19.42 1.47 -6.74
C PHE A 389 -18.04 1.15 -6.13
N GLY A 390 -17.73 1.68 -4.94
CA GLY A 390 -16.49 1.37 -4.22
C GLY A 390 -16.35 -0.13 -3.86
N ARG A 391 -17.47 -0.82 -3.64
CA ARG A 391 -17.49 -2.26 -3.35
C ARG A 391 -17.33 -3.14 -4.60
N MET A 392 -17.54 -2.59 -5.78
CA MET A 392 -17.35 -3.35 -7.03
C MET A 392 -15.89 -3.70 -7.23
N SER A 393 -15.66 -4.87 -7.82
CA SER A 393 -14.35 -5.20 -8.38
C SER A 393 -14.06 -4.36 -9.62
N VAL A 394 -12.79 -4.19 -9.96
CA VAL A 394 -12.36 -3.50 -11.19
C VAL A 394 -13.05 -4.11 -12.43
N ALA A 395 -13.14 -5.45 -12.51
CA ALA A 395 -13.79 -6.16 -13.60
C ALA A 395 -15.31 -5.86 -13.67
N ALA A 396 -15.99 -5.87 -12.52
CA ALA A 396 -17.42 -5.55 -12.46
C ALA A 396 -17.70 -4.08 -12.83
N ALA A 397 -16.86 -3.16 -12.33
CA ALA A 397 -16.94 -1.75 -12.70
C ALA A 397 -16.66 -1.52 -14.20
N TRP A 398 -15.67 -2.22 -14.76
CA TRP A 398 -15.38 -2.19 -16.20
C TRP A 398 -16.60 -2.61 -17.04
N GLU A 399 -17.22 -3.76 -16.71
CA GLU A 399 -18.41 -4.24 -17.41
C GLU A 399 -19.58 -3.24 -17.30
N LEU A 400 -19.77 -2.64 -16.13
CA LEU A 400 -20.78 -1.60 -15.92
C LEU A 400 -20.52 -0.40 -16.85
N PHE A 401 -19.33 0.22 -16.75
CA PHE A 401 -19.03 1.44 -17.49
C PHE A 401 -18.86 1.23 -18.99
N ARG A 402 -18.51 0.04 -19.45
CA ARG A 402 -18.49 -0.31 -20.87
C ARG A 402 -19.88 -0.22 -21.51
N ARG A 403 -20.93 -0.60 -20.76
CA ARG A 403 -22.31 -0.64 -21.23
C ARG A 403 -23.10 0.65 -21.00
N VAL A 404 -22.68 1.47 -20.05
CA VAL A 404 -23.38 2.69 -19.67
C VAL A 404 -23.49 3.65 -20.84
N LYS A 405 -24.71 4.10 -21.10
CA LYS A 405 -25.02 5.19 -22.04
C LYS A 405 -25.84 6.26 -21.31
N PHE A 406 -25.48 7.48 -21.49
CA PHE A 406 -26.25 8.63 -21.02
C PHE A 406 -26.94 9.29 -22.20
N HIS A 407 -28.07 9.94 -21.96
CA HIS A 407 -28.88 10.59 -22.99
C HIS A 407 -28.99 12.10 -22.75
N ALA A 408 -29.27 12.84 -23.82
CA ALA A 408 -29.49 14.30 -23.80
C ALA A 408 -28.39 15.05 -23.06
N ARG A 409 -28.75 15.96 -22.13
CA ARG A 409 -27.82 16.79 -21.34
C ARG A 409 -26.80 15.94 -20.54
N ALA A 410 -27.22 14.78 -20.06
CA ALA A 410 -26.33 13.90 -19.29
C ALA A 410 -25.21 13.31 -20.18
N ALA A 411 -25.48 13.07 -21.46
CA ALA A 411 -24.45 12.61 -22.40
C ALA A 411 -23.34 13.64 -22.62
N LEU A 412 -23.70 14.94 -22.70
CA LEU A 412 -22.73 16.03 -22.84
C LEU A 412 -21.80 16.14 -21.63
N ILE A 413 -22.33 15.97 -20.40
CA ILE A 413 -21.55 16.00 -19.16
C ILE A 413 -20.65 14.76 -19.05
N ALA A 414 -21.18 13.60 -19.44
CA ALA A 414 -20.46 12.33 -19.31
C ALA A 414 -19.41 12.11 -20.42
N ARG A 415 -19.45 12.89 -21.52
CA ARG A 415 -18.59 12.72 -22.70
C ARG A 415 -17.12 12.68 -22.38
N ASP A 416 -16.65 13.60 -21.52
CA ASP A 416 -15.25 13.75 -21.19
C ASP A 416 -14.85 12.94 -19.93
N ILE A 417 -15.82 12.50 -19.13
CA ILE A 417 -15.60 11.77 -17.87
C ILE A 417 -15.54 10.25 -18.10
N LEU A 418 -16.43 9.72 -18.94
CA LEU A 418 -16.54 8.27 -19.15
C LEU A 418 -15.29 7.63 -19.77
N PRO A 419 -14.66 8.23 -20.81
CA PRO A 419 -13.43 7.68 -21.37
C PRO A 419 -12.32 7.51 -20.32
N GLU A 420 -12.14 8.50 -19.46
CA GLU A 420 -11.14 8.51 -18.39
C GLU A 420 -11.36 7.36 -17.38
N ILE A 421 -12.62 7.13 -16.97
CA ILE A 421 -12.96 6.03 -16.09
C ILE A 421 -12.72 4.68 -16.79
N ARG A 422 -13.15 4.56 -18.04
CA ARG A 422 -13.00 3.33 -18.82
C ARG A 422 -11.54 2.97 -19.06
N GLU A 423 -10.74 3.93 -19.42
CA GLU A 423 -9.33 3.71 -19.71
C GLU A 423 -8.58 3.23 -18.47
N ARG A 424 -8.78 3.89 -17.32
CA ARG A 424 -8.16 3.49 -16.07
C ARG A 424 -8.60 2.12 -15.57
N LEU A 425 -9.90 1.81 -15.67
CA LEU A 425 -10.41 0.47 -15.33
C LEU A 425 -9.84 -0.61 -16.25
N LYS A 426 -9.70 -0.32 -17.56
CA LYS A 426 -9.10 -1.20 -18.55
C LYS A 426 -7.64 -1.50 -18.19
N PHE A 427 -6.83 -0.48 -17.89
CA PHE A 427 -5.43 -0.67 -17.51
C PHE A 427 -5.27 -1.48 -16.22
N LEU A 428 -6.12 -1.26 -15.22
CA LEU A 428 -6.13 -2.10 -14.02
C LEU A 428 -6.44 -3.57 -14.35
N GLY A 429 -7.35 -3.82 -15.29
CA GLY A 429 -7.64 -5.16 -15.79
C GLY A 429 -6.46 -5.78 -16.52
N GLU A 430 -5.77 -5.01 -17.38
CA GLU A 430 -4.63 -5.43 -18.18
C GLU A 430 -3.41 -5.82 -17.33
N VAL A 431 -3.23 -5.20 -16.16
CA VAL A 431 -2.17 -5.58 -15.21
C VAL A 431 -2.60 -6.68 -14.22
N GLY A 432 -3.73 -7.38 -14.48
CA GLY A 432 -4.17 -8.51 -13.67
C GLY A 432 -4.87 -8.13 -12.36
N LEU A 433 -5.32 -6.89 -12.17
CA LEU A 433 -5.98 -6.41 -10.95
C LEU A 433 -7.51 -6.40 -11.03
N GLY A 434 -8.11 -7.13 -11.98
CA GLY A 434 -9.55 -7.18 -12.20
C GLY A 434 -10.37 -7.61 -10.97
N TYR A 435 -9.79 -8.39 -10.07
CA TYR A 435 -10.42 -8.89 -8.86
C TYR A 435 -10.46 -7.88 -7.70
N LEU A 436 -9.63 -6.83 -7.72
CA LEU A 436 -9.56 -5.85 -6.63
C LEU A 436 -10.84 -5.02 -6.54
N GLN A 437 -11.31 -4.81 -5.32
CA GLN A 437 -12.38 -3.86 -5.05
C GLN A 437 -11.84 -2.42 -5.10
N LEU A 438 -12.57 -1.51 -5.76
CA LEU A 438 -12.17 -0.12 -5.93
C LEU A 438 -12.02 0.65 -4.60
N GLY A 439 -12.82 0.31 -3.60
CA GLY A 439 -12.78 0.89 -2.25
C GLY A 439 -11.76 0.27 -1.30
N ARG A 440 -11.00 -0.77 -1.74
CA ARG A 440 -10.00 -1.43 -0.89
C ARG A 440 -8.91 -0.44 -0.48
N GLY A 441 -8.62 -0.38 0.82
CA GLY A 441 -7.60 0.50 1.38
C GLY A 441 -6.18 0.12 0.95
N VAL A 442 -5.38 1.12 0.57
CA VAL A 442 -3.99 0.90 0.13
C VAL A 442 -3.14 0.19 1.18
N PRO A 443 -3.26 0.46 2.50
CA PRO A 443 -2.50 -0.26 3.52
C PRO A 443 -2.76 -1.77 3.58
N THR A 444 -3.85 -2.26 2.97
CA THR A 444 -4.22 -3.68 2.93
C THR A 444 -3.74 -4.42 1.69
N LEU A 445 -3.10 -3.70 0.75
CA LEU A 445 -2.58 -4.27 -0.49
C LEU A 445 -1.24 -4.96 -0.26
N SER A 446 -0.97 -6.02 -1.03
CA SER A 446 0.36 -6.58 -1.13
C SER A 446 1.31 -5.63 -1.88
N GLY A 447 2.63 -5.79 -1.70
CA GLY A 447 3.63 -4.99 -2.40
C GLY A 447 3.45 -5.03 -3.92
N GLY A 448 3.23 -6.22 -4.49
CA GLY A 448 2.99 -6.40 -5.92
C GLY A 448 1.66 -5.80 -6.41
N GLU A 449 0.58 -5.85 -5.61
CA GLU A 449 -0.68 -5.17 -5.94
C GLU A 449 -0.49 -3.65 -6.01
N ALA A 450 0.19 -3.07 -5.02
CA ALA A 450 0.47 -1.63 -4.97
C ALA A 450 1.35 -1.18 -6.15
N GLN A 451 2.36 -1.95 -6.51
CA GLN A 451 3.24 -1.68 -7.66
C GLN A 451 2.46 -1.70 -8.98
N ARG A 452 1.62 -2.72 -9.20
CA ARG A 452 0.80 -2.83 -10.41
C ARG A 452 -0.25 -1.73 -10.54
N ILE A 453 -0.80 -1.25 -9.42
CA ILE A 453 -1.69 -0.07 -9.43
C ILE A 453 -0.94 1.16 -9.95
N ARG A 454 0.31 1.37 -9.53
CA ARG A 454 1.15 2.48 -10.04
C ARG A 454 1.47 2.30 -11.51
N LEU A 455 1.80 1.08 -11.93
CA LEU A 455 2.03 0.77 -13.35
C LEU A 455 0.78 1.07 -14.19
N ALA A 456 -0.41 0.66 -13.73
CA ALA A 456 -1.67 0.95 -14.41
C ALA A 456 -1.93 2.46 -14.53
N ALA A 457 -1.60 3.24 -13.50
CA ALA A 457 -1.68 4.70 -13.53
C ALA A 457 -0.74 5.32 -14.57
N GLN A 458 0.48 4.79 -14.70
CA GLN A 458 1.46 5.25 -15.71
C GLN A 458 1.06 4.86 -17.14
N LEU A 459 0.46 3.68 -17.34
CA LEU A 459 -0.11 3.30 -18.64
C LEU A 459 -1.18 4.30 -19.11
N GLY A 460 -1.91 4.92 -18.18
CA GLY A 460 -2.90 5.94 -18.47
C GLY A 460 -2.34 7.34 -18.76
N SER A 461 -1.04 7.60 -18.50
CA SER A 461 -0.45 8.94 -18.62
C SER A 461 -0.13 9.40 -20.05
N ASN A 462 -0.23 8.52 -21.05
CA ASN A 462 0.13 8.79 -22.46
C ASN A 462 1.53 9.40 -22.68
N LEU A 463 2.48 9.17 -21.75
CA LEU A 463 3.86 9.63 -21.88
C LEU A 463 4.59 8.79 -22.93
N SER A 464 5.45 9.45 -23.72
CA SER A 464 6.36 8.85 -24.68
C SER A 464 7.77 9.41 -24.52
N GLY A 465 8.79 8.63 -24.92
CA GLY A 465 10.19 9.03 -24.80
C GLY A 465 10.72 8.99 -23.36
N VAL A 466 10.09 8.25 -22.46
CA VAL A 466 10.44 8.11 -21.04
C VAL A 466 11.15 6.79 -20.80
N LEU A 467 12.09 6.76 -19.84
CA LEU A 467 12.66 5.55 -19.29
C LEU A 467 11.88 5.11 -18.05
N TYR A 468 11.19 3.98 -18.14
CA TYR A 468 10.56 3.33 -17.00
C TYR A 468 11.52 2.34 -16.36
N VAL A 469 11.79 2.51 -15.06
CA VAL A 469 12.63 1.61 -14.26
C VAL A 469 11.73 0.87 -13.28
N LEU A 470 11.66 -0.45 -13.38
CA LEU A 470 10.80 -1.30 -12.55
C LEU A 470 11.64 -2.28 -11.72
N ASP A 471 11.25 -2.46 -10.45
CA ASP A 471 11.88 -3.40 -9.53
C ASP A 471 11.00 -4.63 -9.36
N GLU A 472 11.46 -5.76 -9.88
CA GLU A 472 10.84 -7.09 -9.78
C GLU A 472 9.29 -7.06 -9.92
N PRO A 473 8.74 -6.56 -11.04
CA PRO A 473 7.30 -6.36 -11.16
C PRO A 473 6.48 -7.65 -11.21
N THR A 474 7.13 -8.81 -11.42
CA THR A 474 6.48 -10.14 -11.47
C THR A 474 6.31 -10.78 -10.08
N ILE A 475 6.81 -10.14 -9.03
CA ILE A 475 6.74 -10.67 -7.65
C ILE A 475 5.32 -11.01 -7.22
N GLY A 476 5.16 -12.20 -6.63
CA GLY A 476 3.88 -12.66 -6.09
C GLY A 476 2.81 -12.90 -7.16
N LEU A 477 3.20 -12.98 -8.44
CA LEU A 477 2.32 -13.25 -9.54
C LEU A 477 2.25 -14.73 -9.89
N HIS A 478 1.02 -15.19 -10.11
CA HIS A 478 0.83 -16.45 -10.80
C HIS A 478 1.29 -16.31 -12.27
N ALA A 479 1.81 -17.37 -12.88
CA ALA A 479 2.36 -17.35 -14.25
C ALA A 479 1.36 -16.80 -15.30
N ARG A 480 0.04 -17.01 -15.12
CA ARG A 480 -1.01 -16.43 -15.95
C ARG A 480 -1.06 -14.89 -15.83
N ASP A 481 -0.95 -14.38 -14.61
CA ASP A 481 -1.03 -12.94 -14.35
C ASP A 481 0.27 -12.24 -14.80
N ASN A 482 1.40 -13.00 -14.78
CA ASN A 482 2.68 -12.55 -15.32
C ASN A 482 2.60 -12.32 -16.85
N GLU A 483 1.99 -13.23 -17.60
CA GLU A 483 1.75 -13.02 -19.04
C GLU A 483 1.00 -11.69 -19.32
N GLN A 484 -0.02 -11.35 -18.51
CA GLN A 484 -0.77 -10.10 -18.66
C GLN A 484 0.10 -8.86 -18.38
N LEU A 485 0.91 -8.92 -17.34
CA LEU A 485 1.85 -7.85 -16.99
C LEU A 485 2.87 -7.62 -18.11
N LEU A 486 3.48 -8.67 -18.63
CA LEU A 486 4.46 -8.58 -19.71
C LEU A 486 3.85 -7.94 -20.97
N ASN A 487 2.62 -8.33 -21.33
CA ASN A 487 1.91 -7.69 -22.43
C ASN A 487 1.65 -6.19 -22.19
N ALA A 488 1.43 -5.78 -20.94
CA ALA A 488 1.28 -4.36 -20.58
C ALA A 488 2.60 -3.59 -20.71
N LEU A 489 3.73 -4.19 -20.32
CA LEU A 489 5.07 -3.61 -20.50
C LEU A 489 5.46 -3.47 -21.98
N GLU A 490 5.14 -4.47 -22.80
CA GLU A 490 5.33 -4.40 -24.25
C GLU A 490 4.51 -3.25 -24.90
N LYS A 491 3.25 -3.05 -24.45
CA LYS A 491 2.44 -1.90 -24.90
C LYS A 491 3.07 -0.57 -24.50
N LEU A 492 3.66 -0.50 -23.29
CA LEU A 492 4.36 0.69 -22.82
C LEU A 492 5.57 1.00 -23.72
N ARG A 493 6.37 -0.02 -24.05
CA ARG A 493 7.48 0.08 -25.01
C ARG A 493 6.99 0.51 -26.40
N ALA A 494 5.94 -0.12 -26.92
CA ALA A 494 5.40 0.18 -28.26
C ALA A 494 4.92 1.65 -28.43
N ARG A 495 4.69 2.38 -27.33
CA ARG A 495 4.41 3.82 -27.33
C ARG A 495 5.67 4.71 -27.44
N GLY A 496 6.83 4.14 -27.73
CA GLY A 496 8.11 4.86 -27.87
C GLY A 496 8.84 5.10 -26.55
N ASN A 497 8.56 4.31 -25.50
CA ASN A 497 9.26 4.36 -24.21
C ASN A 497 10.36 3.31 -24.14
N SER A 498 11.36 3.55 -23.29
CA SER A 498 12.34 2.56 -22.85
C SER A 498 11.83 1.91 -21.56
N VAL A 499 11.92 0.59 -21.45
CA VAL A 499 11.50 -0.16 -20.26
C VAL A 499 12.68 -0.95 -19.74
N LEU A 500 13.17 -0.60 -18.55
CA LEU A 500 14.25 -1.29 -17.87
C LEU A 500 13.69 -1.98 -16.62
N VAL A 501 13.87 -3.28 -16.53
CA VAL A 501 13.30 -4.10 -15.46
C VAL A 501 14.41 -4.88 -14.76
N VAL A 502 14.50 -4.73 -13.45
CA VAL A 502 15.30 -5.65 -12.61
C VAL A 502 14.49 -6.91 -12.39
N GLU A 503 14.95 -8.07 -12.87
CA GLU A 503 14.17 -9.31 -12.82
C GLU A 503 14.99 -10.59 -12.75
N HIS A 504 14.36 -11.61 -12.20
CA HIS A 504 14.88 -12.97 -12.07
C HIS A 504 14.01 -14.02 -12.77
N ASP A 505 12.83 -13.63 -13.24
CA ASP A 505 11.85 -14.53 -13.86
C ASP A 505 12.25 -14.89 -15.29
N GLU A 506 12.25 -16.19 -15.59
CA GLU A 506 12.61 -16.71 -16.90
C GLU A 506 11.67 -16.21 -18.02
N ALA A 507 10.35 -16.16 -17.77
CA ALA A 507 9.38 -15.71 -18.77
C ALA A 507 9.61 -14.24 -19.16
N THR A 508 10.03 -13.41 -18.21
CA THR A 508 10.40 -12.02 -18.44
C THR A 508 11.68 -11.90 -19.29
N MET A 509 12.71 -12.68 -18.95
CA MET A 509 13.96 -12.70 -19.73
C MET A 509 13.75 -13.19 -21.17
N ARG A 510 12.84 -14.16 -21.38
CA ARG A 510 12.51 -14.65 -22.73
C ARG A 510 11.79 -13.61 -23.61
N ARG A 511 11.18 -12.59 -23.02
CA ARG A 511 10.52 -11.49 -23.74
C ARG A 511 11.38 -10.24 -23.89
N ALA A 512 12.53 -10.19 -23.21
CA ALA A 512 13.45 -9.06 -23.29
C ALA A 512 14.09 -8.93 -24.67
N ASP A 513 14.21 -7.70 -25.15
CA ASP A 513 14.99 -7.38 -26.36
C ASP A 513 16.50 -7.41 -26.05
N TYR A 514 16.86 -6.99 -24.82
CA TYR A 514 18.24 -6.93 -24.36
C TYR A 514 18.34 -7.31 -22.89
N ILE A 515 19.38 -8.06 -22.51
CA ILE A 515 19.59 -8.50 -21.12
C ILE A 515 20.97 -8.05 -20.67
N ILE A 516 21.07 -7.53 -19.45
CA ILE A 516 22.33 -7.18 -18.77
C ILE A 516 22.46 -8.10 -17.55
N ASP A 517 23.49 -8.96 -17.54
CA ASP A 517 23.77 -9.89 -16.44
C ASP A 517 24.89 -9.35 -15.57
N LEU A 518 24.56 -9.07 -14.30
CA LEU A 518 25.51 -8.57 -13.31
C LEU A 518 26.00 -9.69 -12.38
N GLY A 519 27.32 -9.72 -12.16
CA GLY A 519 27.95 -10.76 -11.35
C GLY A 519 29.42 -10.47 -11.11
N PRO A 520 30.25 -11.56 -11.09
CA PRO A 520 29.89 -13.00 -11.15
C PRO A 520 29.28 -13.53 -9.86
N GLY A 521 29.44 -12.82 -8.73
CA GLY A 521 28.95 -13.21 -7.39
C GLY A 521 28.16 -12.13 -6.66
N PRO A 522 27.80 -12.35 -5.40
CA PRO A 522 27.14 -11.37 -4.56
C PRO A 522 28.14 -10.42 -3.85
N GLY A 523 27.68 -9.24 -3.43
CA GLY A 523 28.42 -8.29 -2.61
C GLY A 523 29.76 -7.86 -3.24
N VAL A 524 30.85 -8.03 -2.51
CA VAL A 524 32.21 -7.68 -2.98
C VAL A 524 32.68 -8.48 -4.20
N HIS A 525 32.09 -9.65 -4.42
CA HIS A 525 32.36 -10.51 -5.58
C HIS A 525 31.46 -10.20 -6.79
N GLY A 526 30.54 -9.22 -6.65
CA GLY A 526 29.65 -8.72 -7.69
C GLY A 526 30.14 -7.41 -8.29
N GLY A 527 29.22 -6.68 -8.88
CA GLY A 527 29.43 -5.33 -9.38
C GLY A 527 30.11 -5.24 -10.75
N GLU A 528 30.16 -6.32 -11.50
CA GLU A 528 30.72 -6.35 -12.86
C GLU A 528 29.63 -6.76 -13.86
N VAL A 529 29.69 -6.28 -15.09
CA VAL A 529 28.85 -6.76 -16.18
C VAL A 529 29.49 -8.03 -16.74
N VAL A 530 28.84 -9.17 -16.47
CA VAL A 530 29.33 -10.48 -16.95
C VAL A 530 28.98 -10.68 -18.41
N ALA A 531 27.73 -10.32 -18.79
CA ALA A 531 27.26 -10.44 -20.16
C ALA A 531 26.21 -9.35 -20.48
N GLY A 532 26.17 -8.95 -21.75
CA GLY A 532 25.15 -8.05 -22.29
C GLY A 532 24.78 -8.45 -23.68
N GLY A 533 23.47 -8.52 -24.01
CA GLY A 533 22.99 -8.91 -25.32
C GLY A 533 21.61 -9.56 -25.31
N THR A 534 21.31 -10.32 -26.34
CA THR A 534 20.10 -11.12 -26.48
C THR A 534 20.10 -12.33 -25.55
N LEU A 535 18.94 -12.94 -25.29
CA LEU A 535 18.86 -14.18 -24.51
C LEU A 535 19.77 -15.30 -25.08
N ALA A 536 19.85 -15.42 -26.40
CA ALA A 536 20.69 -16.44 -27.04
C ALA A 536 22.17 -16.21 -26.78
N GLU A 537 22.63 -14.97 -26.75
CA GLU A 537 24.01 -14.59 -26.41
C GLU A 537 24.29 -14.87 -24.94
N LEU A 538 23.39 -14.46 -24.03
CA LEU A 538 23.52 -14.75 -22.61
C LEU A 538 23.63 -16.26 -22.36
N MET A 539 22.78 -17.06 -23.00
CA MET A 539 22.83 -18.52 -22.85
C MET A 539 24.11 -19.14 -23.36
N ARG A 540 24.85 -18.53 -24.30
CA ARG A 540 26.14 -19.01 -24.76
C ARG A 540 27.31 -18.59 -23.86
N HIS A 541 27.14 -17.57 -23.04
CA HIS A 541 28.22 -17.03 -22.21
C HIS A 541 28.59 -18.00 -21.09
N ALA A 542 29.86 -18.40 -21.02
CA ALA A 542 30.30 -19.46 -20.09
C ALA A 542 30.30 -19.02 -18.62
N GLU A 543 30.62 -17.76 -18.35
CA GLU A 543 30.71 -17.21 -16.98
C GLU A 543 29.35 -16.75 -16.41
N SER A 544 28.35 -16.57 -17.27
CA SER A 544 27.03 -16.19 -16.83
C SER A 544 26.37 -17.28 -15.99
N VAL A 545 26.10 -16.98 -14.71
CA VAL A 545 25.35 -17.87 -13.80
C VAL A 545 23.92 -17.99 -14.29
N THR A 546 23.30 -16.89 -14.70
CA THR A 546 21.95 -16.83 -15.27
C THR A 546 21.86 -17.68 -16.53
N GLY A 547 22.82 -17.54 -17.47
CA GLY A 547 22.86 -18.31 -18.70
C GLY A 547 23.03 -19.81 -18.45
N ARG A 548 23.81 -20.21 -17.44
CA ARG A 548 23.94 -21.62 -17.03
C ARG A 548 22.63 -22.17 -16.48
N CYS A 549 21.92 -21.40 -15.61
CA CYS A 549 20.63 -21.83 -15.06
C CYS A 549 19.58 -22.02 -16.15
N LEU A 550 19.52 -21.12 -17.14
CA LEU A 550 18.57 -21.18 -18.27
C LEU A 550 18.85 -22.36 -19.22
N ARG A 551 20.10 -22.86 -19.32
CA ARG A 551 20.48 -24.04 -20.12
C ARG A 551 20.28 -25.35 -19.38
N ALA A 552 20.25 -25.30 -18.03
CA ALA A 552 20.20 -26.52 -17.23
C ALA A 552 18.83 -27.20 -17.33
N HIS A 553 18.82 -28.45 -17.81
CA HIS A 553 17.65 -29.30 -17.71
C HIS A 553 17.59 -29.88 -16.28
N LYS A 554 16.59 -29.43 -15.49
CA LYS A 554 16.41 -29.88 -14.12
C LYS A 554 15.40 -31.01 -14.10
N GLN A 555 15.68 -32.09 -13.38
CA GLN A 555 14.73 -33.15 -13.08
C GLN A 555 14.05 -32.91 -11.73
N TYR A 556 12.74 -33.04 -11.67
CA TYR A 556 11.97 -32.82 -10.46
C TYR A 556 11.28 -34.09 -9.96
N PRO A 557 11.32 -34.37 -8.65
CA PRO A 557 12.04 -33.58 -7.64
C PRO A 557 13.55 -33.84 -7.71
N THR A 558 14.36 -32.82 -7.43
CA THR A 558 15.85 -32.91 -7.46
C THR A 558 16.39 -33.97 -6.51
N ARG A 559 15.67 -34.32 -5.45
CA ARG A 559 15.97 -35.46 -4.55
C ARG A 559 15.73 -36.84 -5.18
N GLY A 560 15.26 -36.93 -6.43
CA GLY A 560 14.97 -38.16 -7.15
C GLY A 560 13.59 -38.79 -6.92
N SER A 561 13.03 -38.72 -5.72
CA SER A 561 11.70 -39.26 -5.40
C SER A 561 10.94 -38.43 -4.40
N ARG A 562 9.62 -38.38 -4.51
CA ARG A 562 8.74 -37.71 -3.53
C ARG A 562 8.52 -38.61 -2.30
N ARG A 563 8.26 -37.98 -1.16
CA ARG A 563 7.88 -38.72 0.05
C ARG A 563 6.49 -39.33 -0.11
N GLU A 564 6.32 -40.60 0.24
CA GLU A 564 5.03 -41.30 0.15
C GLU A 564 3.95 -40.64 1.02
N ILE A 565 2.78 -40.37 0.45
CA ILE A 565 1.63 -39.81 1.12
C ILE A 565 0.50 -40.85 1.13
N ARG A 566 0.18 -41.37 2.31
CA ARG A 566 -0.94 -42.30 2.50
C ARG A 566 -2.23 -41.50 2.69
N LYS A 567 -3.20 -41.67 1.77
CA LYS A 567 -4.50 -41.02 1.88
C LYS A 567 -5.28 -41.61 3.10
N PRO A 568 -6.01 -40.75 3.86
CA PRO A 568 -6.81 -41.24 4.97
C PRO A 568 -7.90 -42.18 4.46
N LYS A 569 -8.08 -43.34 5.16
CA LYS A 569 -8.96 -44.44 4.77
C LYS A 569 -10.46 -44.16 4.92
N SER A 570 -10.91 -43.06 5.52
CA SER A 570 -12.32 -42.77 5.75
C SER A 570 -12.63 -41.26 5.70
N GLU A 571 -13.84 -40.91 5.24
CA GLU A 571 -14.37 -39.53 5.16
C GLU A 571 -15.16 -39.11 6.43
N GLY A 572 -15.16 -39.89 7.51
CA GLY A 572 -15.94 -39.66 8.73
C GLY A 572 -15.45 -38.49 9.61
N ARG A 573 -16.29 -38.10 10.61
CA ARG A 573 -16.00 -37.03 11.60
C ARG A 573 -14.69 -37.22 12.38
N ASN A 574 -14.15 -38.45 12.46
CA ASN A 574 -12.91 -38.82 13.14
C ASN A 574 -11.76 -39.14 12.17
N ALA A 575 -11.85 -38.79 10.91
CA ALA A 575 -10.88 -39.09 9.83
C ALA A 575 -9.63 -38.21 9.87
N ALA A 576 -9.14 -37.80 11.03
CA ALA A 576 -7.75 -37.38 11.22
C ALA A 576 -6.92 -38.68 11.34
N GLY A 577 -6.72 -39.37 10.20
CA GLY A 577 -5.71 -40.42 10.13
C GLY A 577 -4.35 -39.84 10.55
N GLU A 578 -3.55 -40.63 11.25
CA GLU A 578 -2.20 -40.23 11.65
C GLU A 578 -1.46 -39.61 10.43
N GLY A 579 -1.02 -38.35 10.59
CA GLY A 579 -0.26 -37.65 9.56
C GLY A 579 -0.99 -36.61 8.72
N TRP A 580 -2.24 -36.22 9.03
CA TRP A 580 -2.95 -35.14 8.33
C TRP A 580 -3.48 -34.07 9.30
N LEU A 581 -3.34 -32.80 8.89
CA LEU A 581 -3.97 -31.64 9.51
C LEU A 581 -5.17 -31.24 8.64
N ALA A 582 -6.36 -31.09 9.20
CA ALA A 582 -7.53 -30.70 8.45
C ALA A 582 -8.20 -29.47 9.06
N LEU A 583 -8.41 -28.46 8.21
CA LEU A 583 -9.19 -27.23 8.48
C LEU A 583 -10.54 -27.38 7.78
N ARG A 584 -11.64 -27.15 8.52
CA ARG A 584 -13.01 -27.30 8.01
C ARG A 584 -13.75 -25.96 8.06
N GLY A 585 -14.59 -25.71 7.07
CA GLY A 585 -15.51 -24.58 7.06
C GLY A 585 -14.86 -23.20 6.98
N ALA A 586 -13.67 -23.08 6.38
CA ALA A 586 -13.04 -21.79 6.19
C ALA A 586 -13.86 -20.92 5.22
N ASP A 587 -14.41 -19.79 5.70
CA ASP A 587 -15.34 -18.90 4.98
C ASP A 587 -15.00 -17.43 5.09
N LYS A 588 -13.80 -17.08 5.55
CA LYS A 588 -13.35 -15.67 5.58
C LYS A 588 -13.15 -15.12 4.17
N ASN A 589 -13.42 -13.83 4.01
CA ASN A 589 -13.27 -13.06 2.77
C ASN A 589 -13.96 -13.75 1.58
N ASN A 590 -13.19 -14.17 0.57
CA ASN A 590 -13.72 -14.82 -0.62
C ASN A 590 -13.82 -16.35 -0.52
N LEU A 591 -13.40 -16.97 0.59
CA LEU A 591 -13.45 -18.42 0.76
C LEU A 591 -14.89 -18.96 0.83
N LYS A 592 -15.15 -20.10 0.20
CA LYS A 592 -16.49 -20.70 0.05
C LYS A 592 -16.67 -21.92 0.96
N LYS A 593 -16.57 -21.74 2.31
CA LYS A 593 -16.70 -22.81 3.32
C LYS A 593 -15.78 -24.00 3.03
N LEU A 594 -14.50 -23.71 2.78
CA LEU A 594 -13.54 -24.73 2.38
C LEU A 594 -13.25 -25.75 3.48
N THR A 595 -13.10 -27.02 3.08
CA THR A 595 -12.45 -28.05 3.87
C THR A 595 -11.14 -28.42 3.19
N VAL A 596 -10.01 -28.20 3.87
CA VAL A 596 -8.69 -28.42 3.32
C VAL A 596 -7.88 -29.34 4.22
N ARG A 597 -7.10 -30.25 3.60
CA ARG A 597 -6.26 -31.22 4.29
C ARG A 597 -4.80 -31.02 3.93
N PHE A 598 -3.93 -30.98 4.93
CA PHE A 598 -2.49 -30.79 4.76
C PHE A 598 -1.77 -32.04 5.30
N PRO A 599 -0.97 -32.76 4.48
CA PRO A 599 -0.16 -33.87 4.97
C PRO A 599 0.97 -33.32 5.86
N LEU A 600 1.13 -33.90 7.06
CA LEU A 600 2.17 -33.53 8.00
C LEU A 600 3.50 -34.23 7.68
N GLY A 601 4.64 -33.62 8.06
CA GLY A 601 5.97 -34.10 7.72
C GLY A 601 6.26 -34.06 6.22
N ARG A 602 5.68 -33.11 5.50
CA ARG A 602 5.80 -32.94 4.05
C ARG A 602 6.03 -31.48 3.66
N LEU A 603 6.57 -31.28 2.48
CA LEU A 603 6.60 -29.97 1.82
C LEU A 603 5.29 -29.80 1.05
N VAL A 604 4.42 -28.93 1.57
CA VAL A 604 3.08 -28.63 1.01
C VAL A 604 3.11 -27.25 0.41
N LEU A 605 2.72 -27.13 -0.86
CA LEU A 605 2.57 -25.83 -1.51
C LEU A 605 1.10 -25.48 -1.71
N VAL A 606 0.78 -24.21 -1.42
CA VAL A 606 -0.53 -23.60 -1.68
C VAL A 606 -0.36 -22.58 -2.80
N THR A 607 -0.92 -22.88 -3.94
CA THR A 607 -0.79 -22.06 -5.18
C THR A 607 -2.16 -21.65 -5.71
N GLY A 608 -2.18 -20.96 -6.83
CA GLY A 608 -3.39 -20.48 -7.51
C GLY A 608 -3.28 -19.01 -7.92
N VAL A 609 -4.21 -18.57 -8.76
CA VAL A 609 -4.19 -17.20 -9.32
C VAL A 609 -4.19 -16.12 -8.23
N SER A 610 -3.74 -14.92 -8.59
CA SER A 610 -3.73 -13.76 -7.66
C SER A 610 -5.16 -13.48 -7.16
N GLY A 611 -5.31 -13.24 -5.83
CA GLY A 611 -6.61 -13.01 -5.21
C GLY A 611 -7.51 -14.24 -5.05
N SER A 612 -7.03 -15.47 -5.28
CA SER A 612 -7.83 -16.70 -5.12
C SER A 612 -8.13 -17.09 -3.66
N GLY A 613 -7.50 -16.42 -2.68
CA GLY A 613 -7.75 -16.64 -1.25
C GLY A 613 -6.67 -17.43 -0.51
N LYS A 614 -5.47 -17.60 -1.09
CA LYS A 614 -4.34 -18.34 -0.50
C LYS A 614 -3.93 -17.80 0.88
N SER A 615 -3.60 -16.52 0.96
CA SER A 615 -3.20 -15.87 2.22
C SER A 615 -4.32 -15.87 3.23
N THR A 616 -5.58 -15.69 2.81
CA THR A 616 -6.77 -15.80 3.68
C THR A 616 -6.88 -17.22 4.28
N LEU A 617 -6.73 -18.25 3.46
CA LEU A 617 -6.80 -19.65 3.93
C LEU A 617 -5.73 -19.94 5.00
N ILE A 618 -4.50 -19.53 4.74
CA ILE A 618 -3.36 -19.90 5.58
C ILE A 618 -3.19 -18.94 6.76
N ARG A 619 -3.15 -17.62 6.53
CA ARG A 619 -2.84 -16.62 7.57
C ARG A 619 -4.03 -16.22 8.42
N GLU A 620 -5.24 -16.16 7.81
CA GLU A 620 -6.42 -15.67 8.53
C GLU A 620 -7.31 -16.82 9.06
N CYS A 621 -7.21 -18.03 8.49
CA CYS A 621 -7.98 -19.17 8.95
C CYS A 621 -7.12 -20.23 9.66
N LEU A 622 -6.09 -20.78 8.99
CA LEU A 622 -5.30 -21.90 9.54
C LEU A 622 -4.40 -21.47 10.71
N LEU A 623 -3.62 -20.42 10.54
CA LEU A 623 -2.62 -19.98 11.53
C LEU A 623 -3.25 -19.53 12.85
N PRO A 624 -4.32 -18.72 12.90
CA PRO A 624 -4.98 -18.35 14.14
C PRO A 624 -5.61 -19.55 14.84
N ALA A 625 -6.24 -20.46 14.09
CA ALA A 625 -6.81 -21.69 14.63
C ALA A 625 -5.74 -22.58 15.27
N LEU A 626 -4.56 -22.68 14.64
CA LEU A 626 -3.41 -23.43 15.20
C LEU A 626 -2.84 -22.75 16.44
N LYS A 627 -2.59 -21.44 16.41
CA LYS A 627 -2.08 -20.68 17.56
C LYS A 627 -3.01 -20.85 18.76
N LEU A 628 -4.32 -20.74 18.56
CA LEU A 628 -5.33 -20.91 19.62
C LEU A 628 -5.29 -22.32 20.23
N ARG A 629 -5.16 -23.34 19.38
CA ARG A 629 -5.17 -24.76 19.84
C ARG A 629 -3.87 -25.16 20.53
N LEU A 630 -2.74 -24.70 20.04
CA LEU A 630 -1.42 -25.03 20.62
C LEU A 630 -1.18 -24.30 21.96
N THR A 631 -1.78 -23.10 22.17
CA THR A 631 -1.71 -22.39 23.45
C THR A 631 -2.67 -22.92 24.51
N ARG A 632 -3.82 -23.54 24.13
CA ARG A 632 -4.85 -24.03 25.03
C ARG A 632 -4.79 -25.56 25.23
N HIS A 633 -3.63 -26.10 25.55
CA HIS A 633 -3.46 -27.54 25.74
C HIS A 633 -4.45 -28.22 26.74
N ASN A 634 -5.10 -27.43 27.62
CA ASN A 634 -6.00 -27.98 28.69
C ASN A 634 -7.42 -27.40 28.66
N ALA A 635 -7.87 -26.67 27.63
CA ALA A 635 -9.22 -26.15 27.59
C ALA A 635 -10.23 -27.17 27.02
N ARG A 636 -11.36 -27.31 27.70
CA ARG A 636 -12.48 -28.12 27.21
C ARG A 636 -12.96 -27.63 25.83
N PRO A 637 -13.40 -28.55 24.93
CA PRO A 637 -13.94 -28.16 23.62
C PRO A 637 -15.14 -27.23 23.78
N GLY A 638 -15.03 -26.00 23.20
CA GLY A 638 -16.15 -25.06 23.10
C GLY A 638 -16.81 -25.10 21.71
N GLU A 639 -17.98 -24.49 21.57
CA GLU A 639 -18.65 -24.31 20.27
C GLU A 639 -17.73 -23.50 19.30
N GLY A 640 -17.21 -24.14 18.28
CA GLY A 640 -16.16 -23.63 17.35
C GLY A 640 -14.97 -24.56 17.27
N ASP A 641 -14.86 -25.51 18.12
CA ASP A 641 -13.73 -26.42 18.28
C ASP A 641 -13.61 -27.48 17.16
N ASN A 642 -14.61 -27.65 16.31
CA ASN A 642 -14.63 -28.63 15.23
C ASN A 642 -13.95 -28.20 13.92
N LEU A 643 -13.41 -26.98 13.89
CA LEU A 643 -12.79 -26.39 12.67
C LEU A 643 -11.44 -27.02 12.34
N LEU A 644 -10.63 -27.40 13.35
CA LEU A 644 -9.26 -27.91 13.17
C LEU A 644 -9.07 -29.26 13.82
N THR A 645 -8.59 -30.24 13.02
CA THR A 645 -8.29 -31.61 13.51
C THR A 645 -6.88 -32.03 13.07
N GLY A 646 -6.26 -33.00 13.83
CA GLY A 646 -4.92 -33.52 13.51
C GLY A 646 -3.74 -32.69 14.06
N HIS A 647 -3.99 -31.64 14.83
CA HIS A 647 -2.97 -30.77 15.41
C HIS A 647 -2.20 -31.37 16.59
N ALA A 648 -2.68 -32.45 17.19
CA ALA A 648 -2.11 -33.03 18.41
C ALA A 648 -0.64 -33.51 18.25
N SER A 649 -0.21 -33.79 17.02
CA SER A 649 1.18 -34.22 16.75
C SER A 649 2.15 -33.03 16.59
N LEU A 650 1.63 -31.78 16.58
CA LEU A 650 2.41 -30.57 16.43
C LEU A 650 2.74 -29.93 17.78
N HIS A 651 4.00 -29.53 17.95
CA HIS A 651 4.46 -28.85 19.15
C HIS A 651 4.29 -27.31 19.03
N SER A 652 4.67 -26.74 17.91
CA SER A 652 4.60 -25.29 17.67
C SER A 652 4.34 -24.97 16.20
N VAL A 653 3.81 -23.78 15.94
CA VAL A 653 3.67 -23.21 14.61
C VAL A 653 4.51 -21.94 14.51
N TYR A 654 5.28 -21.83 13.44
CA TYR A 654 6.13 -20.66 13.12
C TYR A 654 5.70 -20.04 11.80
N GLU A 655 5.44 -18.75 11.85
CA GLU A 655 5.17 -17.94 10.67
C GLU A 655 6.46 -17.21 10.26
N VAL A 656 6.85 -17.35 9.00
CA VAL A 656 8.03 -16.72 8.42
C VAL A 656 7.54 -15.80 7.31
N ASP A 657 7.27 -14.55 7.67
CA ASP A 657 6.74 -13.52 6.78
C ASP A 657 7.85 -12.55 6.33
N GLN A 658 7.50 -11.65 5.39
CA GLN A 658 8.40 -10.65 4.81
C GLN A 658 8.50 -9.35 5.63
N SER A 659 7.87 -9.28 6.80
CA SER A 659 7.96 -8.09 7.65
C SER A 659 9.40 -7.84 8.10
N PRO A 660 9.81 -6.59 8.32
CA PRO A 660 11.15 -6.28 8.78
C PRO A 660 11.52 -7.03 10.06
N ILE A 661 12.81 -7.40 10.23
CA ILE A 661 13.31 -8.05 11.45
C ILE A 661 13.29 -7.14 12.68
N GLY A 662 13.00 -5.87 12.50
CA GLY A 662 12.82 -4.85 13.53
C GLY A 662 12.49 -3.50 12.92
N ARG A 663 11.94 -2.58 13.71
CA ARG A 663 11.41 -1.30 13.23
C ARG A 663 12.42 -0.16 13.25
N THR A 664 13.56 -0.36 13.88
CA THR A 664 14.57 0.68 14.10
C THR A 664 15.88 0.32 13.41
N PRO A 665 16.72 1.31 13.07
CA PRO A 665 18.08 1.08 12.56
C PRO A 665 18.97 0.28 13.51
N ARG A 666 18.57 0.11 14.78
CA ARG A 666 19.29 -0.71 15.77
C ARG A 666 19.07 -2.22 15.61
N SER A 667 18.07 -2.62 14.84
CA SER A 667 17.83 -4.04 14.53
C SER A 667 18.73 -4.47 13.37
N ILE A 668 19.60 -5.45 13.62
CA ILE A 668 20.57 -6.00 12.65
C ILE A 668 20.51 -7.52 12.62
N PRO A 669 20.92 -8.19 11.52
CA PRO A 669 20.95 -9.64 11.43
C PRO A 669 21.68 -10.33 12.59
N ALA A 670 22.84 -9.84 12.99
CA ALA A 670 23.62 -10.41 14.06
C ALA A 670 22.89 -10.44 15.42
N THR A 671 22.08 -9.38 15.73
CA THR A 671 21.27 -9.34 16.96
C THR A 671 20.02 -10.21 16.85
N TYR A 672 19.38 -10.23 15.69
CA TYR A 672 18.15 -10.98 15.49
C TYR A 672 18.37 -12.50 15.53
N VAL A 673 19.44 -12.97 14.90
CA VAL A 673 19.83 -14.40 14.93
C VAL A 673 20.39 -14.80 16.28
N GLY A 674 20.92 -13.82 17.07
CA GLY A 674 21.31 -14.00 18.47
C GLY A 674 22.80 -14.25 18.72
N PHE A 675 23.66 -14.30 17.71
CA PHE A 675 25.10 -14.55 17.89
C PHE A 675 25.91 -13.28 18.22
N PHE A 676 25.30 -12.08 18.17
CA PHE A 676 26.00 -10.85 18.54
C PHE A 676 26.41 -10.83 20.02
N ASP A 677 25.65 -11.50 20.87
CA ASP A 677 25.97 -11.62 22.30
C ASP A 677 27.28 -12.42 22.51
N ASP A 678 27.48 -13.48 21.73
CA ASP A 678 28.72 -14.24 21.77
C ASP A 678 29.92 -13.43 21.26
N ILE A 679 29.73 -12.57 20.23
CA ILE A 679 30.76 -11.62 19.76
C ILE A 679 31.12 -10.63 20.87
N ARG A 680 30.12 -10.03 21.53
CA ARG A 680 30.33 -9.07 22.62
C ARG A 680 31.08 -9.69 23.79
N GLN A 681 30.74 -10.91 24.18
CA GLN A 681 31.45 -11.66 25.21
C GLN A 681 32.88 -11.91 24.82
N MET A 682 33.17 -12.27 23.57
CA MET A 682 34.52 -12.48 23.08
C MET A 682 35.36 -11.18 23.16
N PHE A 683 34.82 -10.04 22.74
CA PHE A 683 35.52 -8.75 22.87
C PHE A 683 35.81 -8.36 24.31
N ALA A 684 34.88 -8.61 25.26
CA ALA A 684 35.07 -8.35 26.67
C ALA A 684 36.14 -9.24 27.31
N GLN A 685 36.46 -10.38 26.71
CA GLN A 685 37.48 -11.31 27.19
C GLN A 685 38.90 -10.95 26.68
N LEU A 686 39.05 -10.01 25.75
CA LEU A 686 40.33 -9.57 25.26
C LEU A 686 41.16 -8.93 26.39
N PRO A 687 42.49 -9.13 26.39
CA PRO A 687 43.36 -8.59 27.47
C PRO A 687 43.18 -7.09 27.69
N GLU A 688 43.14 -6.28 26.65
CA GLU A 688 42.98 -4.83 26.73
C GLU A 688 41.60 -4.42 27.27
N ALA A 689 40.54 -5.14 26.91
CA ALA A 689 39.19 -4.90 27.43
C ALA A 689 39.11 -5.23 28.93
N ARG A 690 39.76 -6.31 29.36
CA ARG A 690 39.86 -6.73 30.77
C ARG A 690 40.67 -5.73 31.62
N LEU A 691 41.77 -5.24 31.09
CA LEU A 691 42.58 -4.21 31.77
C LEU A 691 41.78 -2.91 31.98
N ARG A 692 40.93 -2.55 31.04
CA ARG A 692 40.04 -1.36 31.13
C ARG A 692 38.74 -1.63 31.91
N GLY A 693 38.51 -2.85 32.41
CA GLY A 693 37.29 -3.25 33.12
C GLY A 693 36.03 -3.25 32.23
N TYR A 694 36.18 -3.47 30.93
CA TYR A 694 35.08 -3.43 29.98
C TYR A 694 34.24 -4.73 30.01
N SER A 695 32.97 -4.57 30.32
CA SER A 695 31.97 -5.66 30.28
C SER A 695 31.40 -5.86 28.87
N PRO A 696 30.72 -6.97 28.57
CA PRO A 696 30.04 -7.16 27.28
C PRO A 696 29.07 -6.05 26.89
N SER A 697 28.52 -5.32 27.87
CA SER A 697 27.62 -4.18 27.59
C SER A 697 28.34 -3.01 26.90
N ARG A 698 29.67 -2.87 27.12
CA ARG A 698 30.50 -1.86 26.47
C ARG A 698 30.49 -2.02 24.94
N PHE A 699 30.45 -3.25 24.46
CA PHE A 699 30.44 -3.59 23.03
C PHE A 699 29.03 -3.68 22.42
N SER A 700 28.04 -3.01 23.05
CA SER A 700 26.67 -2.91 22.56
C SER A 700 26.32 -1.49 22.17
N PHE A 701 25.90 -1.28 20.92
CA PHE A 701 25.38 0.01 20.48
C PHE A 701 23.99 0.36 21.07
N ASN A 702 23.36 -0.54 21.83
CA ASN A 702 22.14 -0.27 22.60
C ASN A 702 22.43 0.19 24.03
N SER A 703 23.68 0.04 24.51
CA SER A 703 24.09 0.42 25.87
C SER A 703 24.70 1.81 25.89
N ALA A 704 24.32 2.63 26.87
CA ALA A 704 24.87 3.97 27.07
C ALA A 704 26.39 4.01 27.21
N HIS A 705 26.99 2.95 27.73
CA HIS A 705 28.44 2.87 27.94
C HIS A 705 29.26 2.73 26.65
N GLY A 706 28.71 2.10 25.61
CA GLY A 706 29.47 1.83 24.37
C GLY A 706 28.99 2.57 23.14
N ARG A 707 27.75 3.10 23.17
CA ARG A 707 27.15 3.75 22.03
C ARG A 707 27.68 5.17 21.78
N CYS A 708 27.62 5.62 20.56
CA CYS A 708 27.82 7.03 20.25
C CYS A 708 26.74 7.88 20.95
N PRO A 709 27.09 8.93 21.68
CA PRO A 709 26.12 9.75 22.42
C PRO A 709 25.20 10.53 21.49
N GLU A 710 25.68 10.98 20.33
CA GLU A 710 24.92 11.80 19.38
C GLU A 710 23.80 11.02 18.70
N CYS A 711 24.11 9.92 18.00
CA CYS A 711 23.12 9.11 17.31
C CYS A 711 22.50 8.02 18.20
N GLU A 712 22.87 7.99 19.49
CA GLU A 712 22.43 6.98 20.45
C GLU A 712 22.57 5.53 19.95
N GLY A 713 23.57 5.22 19.13
CA GLY A 713 23.83 3.91 18.59
C GLY A 713 23.03 3.56 17.31
N ALA A 714 22.30 4.49 16.75
CA ALA A 714 21.60 4.31 15.48
C ALA A 714 22.55 4.35 14.27
N GLY A 715 23.67 5.06 14.37
CA GLY A 715 24.61 5.30 13.26
C GLY A 715 24.14 6.39 12.30
N THR A 716 22.87 6.76 12.39
CA THR A 716 22.22 7.80 11.57
C THR A 716 21.42 8.75 12.45
N ILE A 717 21.25 9.98 12.00
CA ILE A 717 20.40 11.00 12.62
C ILE A 717 19.17 11.16 11.77
N LYS A 718 17.99 11.09 12.38
CA LYS A 718 16.72 11.31 11.73
C LYS A 718 16.47 12.80 11.58
N LEU A 719 16.45 13.30 10.36
CA LEU A 719 16.06 14.67 10.04
C LEU A 719 14.54 14.67 9.76
N GLU A 720 13.80 15.39 10.60
CA GLU A 720 12.35 15.58 10.38
C GLU A 720 12.14 16.75 9.42
N MET A 721 11.58 16.46 8.27
CA MET A 721 11.25 17.46 7.25
C MET A 721 9.75 17.75 7.28
N ASN A 722 9.38 19.04 7.27
CA ASN A 722 8.00 19.50 7.49
C ASN A 722 6.96 19.00 6.48
N PHE A 723 7.35 18.55 5.29
CA PHE A 723 6.44 18.15 4.19
C PHE A 723 6.86 16.86 3.47
N LEU A 724 8.01 16.28 3.85
CA LEU A 724 8.60 15.09 3.23
C LEU A 724 8.78 13.98 4.26
N PRO A 725 8.91 12.71 3.85
CA PRO A 725 9.32 11.65 4.75
C PRO A 725 10.63 12.00 5.47
N PRO A 726 10.83 11.57 6.72
CA PRO A 726 12.07 11.85 7.43
C PRO A 726 13.27 11.25 6.68
N ALA A 727 14.31 12.04 6.48
CA ALA A 727 15.58 11.58 5.95
C ALA A 727 16.49 11.07 7.06
N PHE A 728 17.29 10.04 6.77
CA PHE A 728 18.29 9.50 7.68
C PHE A 728 19.68 9.85 7.15
N VAL A 729 20.38 10.73 7.86
CA VAL A 729 21.73 11.17 7.50
C VAL A 729 22.74 10.45 8.39
N ARG A 730 23.88 10.09 7.83
CA ARG A 730 24.98 9.46 8.57
C ARG A 730 25.43 10.37 9.72
N CYS A 731 25.59 9.80 10.91
CA CYS A 731 26.05 10.56 12.08
C CYS A 731 27.50 11.02 11.86
N GLU A 732 27.74 12.32 11.91
CA GLU A 732 29.07 12.92 11.70
C GLU A 732 30.03 12.56 12.83
N VAL A 733 29.57 12.51 14.09
CA VAL A 733 30.39 12.25 15.27
C VAL A 733 31.02 10.84 15.24
N CYS A 734 30.23 9.82 14.93
CA CYS A 734 30.74 8.44 14.86
C CYS A 734 31.03 7.96 13.43
N GLY A 735 30.82 8.79 12.42
CA GLY A 735 30.99 8.37 11.02
C GLY A 735 30.14 7.14 10.64
N GLY A 736 28.99 6.93 11.32
CA GLY A 736 28.12 5.77 11.09
C GLY A 736 28.50 4.50 11.87
N THR A 737 29.60 4.46 12.60
CA THR A 737 30.09 3.27 13.33
C THR A 737 29.23 2.87 14.51
N ARG A 738 28.35 3.75 15.02
CA ARG A 738 27.41 3.55 16.15
C ARG A 738 28.04 3.56 17.55
N PHE A 739 29.36 3.39 17.65
CA PHE A 739 30.09 3.29 18.92
C PHE A 739 30.84 4.59 19.25
N ASN A 740 31.17 4.76 20.52
CA ASN A 740 32.06 5.79 20.93
C ASN A 740 33.53 5.38 20.66
N ARG A 741 34.43 6.37 20.61
CA ARG A 741 35.84 6.19 20.23
C ARG A 741 36.58 5.20 21.12
N GLU A 742 36.38 5.26 22.42
CA GLU A 742 37.04 4.38 23.40
C GLU A 742 36.66 2.90 23.21
N THR A 743 35.43 2.59 22.75
CA THR A 743 35.04 1.22 22.45
C THR A 743 35.73 0.71 21.18
N LEU A 744 35.96 1.61 20.20
CA LEU A 744 36.62 1.30 18.95
C LEU A 744 38.12 1.05 19.07
N ASP A 745 38.76 1.49 20.17
CA ASP A 745 40.17 1.23 20.46
C ASP A 745 40.47 -0.28 20.66
N ILE A 746 39.46 -1.06 21.06
CA ILE A 746 39.62 -2.48 21.32
C ILE A 746 39.50 -3.27 20.02
N ALA A 747 40.56 -3.95 19.64
CA ALA A 747 40.62 -4.74 18.42
C ALA A 747 40.80 -6.24 18.69
N CYS A 748 40.02 -7.06 17.96
CA CYS A 748 40.19 -8.50 17.91
C CYS A 748 40.75 -8.89 16.54
N ARG A 749 41.94 -9.52 16.51
CA ARG A 749 42.65 -9.89 15.27
C ARG A 749 42.75 -8.71 14.28
N GLY A 750 43.04 -7.51 14.77
CA GLY A 750 43.18 -6.32 13.95
C GLY A 750 41.89 -5.61 13.53
N LYS A 751 40.70 -6.06 14.00
CA LYS A 751 39.41 -5.44 13.69
C LYS A 751 38.69 -5.03 14.97
N ASN A 752 38.21 -3.79 15.03
CA ASN A 752 37.35 -3.32 16.12
C ASN A 752 35.90 -3.82 15.91
N ILE A 753 35.04 -3.59 16.91
CA ILE A 753 33.66 -4.10 16.88
C ILE A 753 32.82 -3.54 15.72
N ALA A 754 33.07 -2.30 15.29
CA ALA A 754 32.36 -1.70 14.17
C ALA A 754 32.83 -2.33 12.83
N GLU A 755 34.15 -2.53 12.65
CA GLU A 755 34.71 -3.21 11.49
C GLU A 755 34.24 -4.67 11.40
N VAL A 756 34.04 -5.33 12.54
CA VAL A 756 33.43 -6.68 12.57
C VAL A 756 31.97 -6.66 12.09
N LEU A 757 31.20 -5.62 12.44
CA LEU A 757 29.84 -5.46 11.96
C LEU A 757 29.75 -5.12 10.46
N GLU A 758 30.80 -4.57 9.87
CA GLU A 758 30.90 -4.30 8.44
C GLU A 758 31.29 -5.54 7.62
N LEU A 759 31.80 -6.61 8.26
CA LEU A 759 32.06 -7.87 7.58
C LEU A 759 30.76 -8.45 6.98
N SER A 760 30.86 -9.01 5.79
CA SER A 760 29.84 -9.91 5.24
C SER A 760 29.75 -11.18 6.10
N VAL A 761 28.60 -11.86 6.03
CA VAL A 761 28.41 -13.15 6.73
C VAL A 761 29.46 -14.16 6.31
N GLU A 762 29.87 -14.15 5.04
CA GLU A 762 30.89 -15.06 4.48
C GLU A 762 32.28 -14.77 5.05
N GLU A 763 32.72 -13.50 5.05
CA GLU A 763 33.97 -13.06 5.68
C GLU A 763 33.97 -13.31 7.18
N ALA A 764 32.83 -13.04 7.84
CA ALA A 764 32.70 -13.29 9.28
C ALA A 764 32.77 -14.79 9.62
N ARG A 765 32.24 -15.68 8.77
CA ARG A 765 32.35 -17.13 8.94
C ARG A 765 33.81 -17.59 8.94
N GLU A 766 34.65 -16.99 8.09
CA GLU A 766 36.09 -17.25 8.07
C GLU A 766 36.80 -16.64 9.28
N PHE A 767 36.49 -15.37 9.61
CA PHE A 767 37.06 -14.66 10.73
C PHE A 767 36.80 -15.37 12.08
N PHE A 768 35.57 -15.88 12.29
CA PHE A 768 35.18 -16.63 13.47
C PHE A 768 35.31 -18.14 13.33
N GLY A 769 36.12 -18.63 12.42
CA GLY A 769 36.26 -20.07 12.11
C GLY A 769 36.52 -20.99 13.32
N SER A 770 37.20 -20.48 14.36
CA SER A 770 37.51 -21.18 15.61
C SER A 770 36.42 -21.11 16.69
N GLN A 771 35.31 -20.36 16.44
CA GLN A 771 34.25 -20.10 17.42
C GLN A 771 32.94 -20.83 17.00
N PRO A 772 32.67 -22.05 17.44
CA PRO A 772 31.52 -22.86 16.94
C PRO A 772 30.16 -22.19 17.18
N LYS A 773 29.98 -21.44 18.27
CA LYS A 773 28.74 -20.75 18.63
C LYS A 773 28.40 -19.63 17.62
N ILE A 774 29.41 -18.97 17.06
CA ILE A 774 29.25 -17.90 16.06
C ILE A 774 29.25 -18.50 14.65
N LYS A 775 30.16 -19.47 14.36
CA LYS A 775 30.29 -20.10 13.05
C LYS A 775 29.02 -20.80 12.58
N ARG A 776 28.33 -21.54 13.46
CA ARG A 776 27.11 -22.27 13.11
C ARG A 776 25.95 -21.38 12.61
N PRO A 777 25.59 -20.26 13.27
CA PRO A 777 24.63 -19.29 12.75
C PRO A 777 25.08 -18.66 11.43
N LEU A 778 26.36 -18.32 11.29
CA LEU A 778 26.89 -17.74 10.05
C LEU A 778 26.81 -18.74 8.88
N GLN A 779 27.11 -20.03 9.14
CA GLN A 779 26.96 -21.09 8.13
C GLN A 779 25.50 -21.22 7.69
N ALA A 780 24.54 -21.17 8.62
CA ALA A 780 23.11 -21.24 8.29
C ALA A 780 22.65 -20.05 7.45
N LEU A 781 23.20 -18.85 7.71
CA LEU A 781 22.95 -17.67 6.86
C LEU A 781 23.54 -17.87 5.45
N CYS A 782 24.76 -18.42 5.33
CA CYS A 782 25.35 -18.74 4.02
C CYS A 782 24.51 -19.79 3.26
N ASP A 783 24.04 -20.82 3.96
CA ASP A 783 23.20 -21.89 3.37
C ASP A 783 21.88 -21.38 2.81
N THR A 784 21.36 -20.27 3.36
CA THR A 784 20.13 -19.59 2.87
C THR A 784 20.41 -18.51 1.81
N GLY A 785 21.63 -18.42 1.29
CA GLY A 785 22.02 -17.44 0.27
C GLY A 785 22.21 -16.02 0.79
N LEU A 786 22.47 -15.85 2.10
CA LEU A 786 22.69 -14.54 2.73
C LEU A 786 24.17 -14.27 3.06
N GLY A 787 25.10 -14.95 2.39
CA GLY A 787 26.55 -14.81 2.63
C GLY A 787 27.09 -13.40 2.40
N TYR A 788 26.48 -12.65 1.50
CA TYR A 788 26.85 -11.27 1.15
C TYR A 788 26.36 -10.20 2.15
N LEU A 789 25.36 -10.50 3.01
CA LEU A 789 24.84 -9.53 3.97
C LEU A 789 25.90 -9.11 4.97
N LYS A 790 25.98 -7.81 5.29
CA LYS A 790 26.80 -7.33 6.39
C LYS A 790 26.16 -7.68 7.73
N LEU A 791 26.97 -8.08 8.73
CA LEU A 791 26.49 -8.42 10.07
C LEU A 791 25.70 -7.28 10.71
N GLY A 792 26.13 -6.04 10.46
CA GLY A 792 25.58 -4.80 11.01
C GLY A 792 24.56 -4.11 10.08
N GLN A 793 24.12 -4.72 8.98
CA GLN A 793 23.15 -4.13 8.08
C GLN A 793 21.82 -3.83 8.80
N THR A 794 21.29 -2.61 8.64
CA THR A 794 20.11 -2.18 9.36
C THR A 794 18.83 -2.83 8.81
N SER A 795 17.87 -3.15 9.67
CA SER A 795 16.59 -3.74 9.27
C SER A 795 15.85 -2.97 8.16
N PRO A 796 15.81 -1.63 8.16
CA PRO A 796 15.14 -0.88 7.09
C PRO A 796 15.81 -0.97 5.71
N THR A 797 17.08 -1.40 5.63
CA THR A 797 17.80 -1.56 4.36
C THR A 797 17.74 -2.98 3.80
N LEU A 798 17.16 -3.92 4.57
CA LEU A 798 16.93 -5.28 4.10
C LEU A 798 15.72 -5.34 3.17
N SER A 799 15.83 -6.09 2.09
CA SER A 799 14.66 -6.47 1.29
C SER A 799 13.72 -7.39 2.08
N GLY A 800 12.44 -7.47 1.68
CA GLY A 800 11.48 -8.38 2.33
C GLY A 800 11.93 -9.84 2.31
N GLY A 801 12.50 -10.30 1.21
CA GLY A 801 13.04 -11.65 1.08
C GLY A 801 14.27 -11.91 1.96
N GLU A 802 15.18 -10.94 2.10
CA GLU A 802 16.32 -11.03 3.03
C GLU A 802 15.86 -11.13 4.47
N ALA A 803 14.94 -10.25 4.89
CA ALA A 803 14.36 -10.27 6.24
C ALA A 803 13.69 -11.62 6.54
N GLN A 804 12.95 -12.17 5.58
CA GLN A 804 12.30 -13.47 5.70
C GLN A 804 13.32 -14.61 5.87
N ARG A 805 14.39 -14.64 5.07
CA ARG A 805 15.45 -15.65 5.18
C ARG A 805 16.20 -15.55 6.51
N VAL A 806 16.46 -14.34 7.02
CA VAL A 806 17.07 -14.16 8.37
C VAL A 806 16.15 -14.77 9.45
N LYS A 807 14.82 -14.57 9.35
CA LYS A 807 13.84 -15.20 10.25
C LYS A 807 13.86 -16.72 10.14
N LEU A 808 13.91 -17.24 8.91
CA LEU A 808 13.99 -18.67 8.64
C LEU A 808 15.23 -19.29 9.32
N VAL A 809 16.39 -18.65 9.22
CA VAL A 809 17.62 -19.10 9.89
C VAL A 809 17.46 -19.18 11.39
N THR A 810 16.82 -18.19 12.02
CA THR A 810 16.58 -18.20 13.48
C THR A 810 15.76 -19.43 13.91
N HIS A 811 14.73 -19.78 13.12
CA HIS A 811 13.91 -20.95 13.39
C HIS A 811 14.62 -22.26 13.06
N LEU A 812 15.44 -22.29 12.00
CA LEU A 812 16.31 -23.43 11.70
C LEU A 812 17.24 -23.77 12.86
N LEU A 813 17.93 -22.74 13.41
CA LEU A 813 18.83 -22.91 14.54
C LEU A 813 18.09 -23.38 15.81
N ALA A 814 16.85 -22.95 16.03
CA ALA A 814 16.01 -23.40 17.13
C ALA A 814 15.54 -24.86 16.95
N GLY A 815 15.17 -25.25 15.71
CA GLY A 815 14.69 -26.59 15.36
C GLY A 815 15.79 -27.66 15.32
N LEU A 816 17.02 -27.27 15.00
CA LEU A 816 18.19 -28.14 14.93
C LEU A 816 18.94 -28.28 16.28
N ARG A 817 18.46 -27.68 17.36
CA ARG A 817 18.99 -27.97 18.69
C ARG A 817 18.67 -29.40 19.02
N GLU A 818 19.74 -30.19 19.27
CA GLU A 818 19.58 -31.59 19.65
C GLU A 818 18.58 -31.71 20.80
N PRO A 819 17.63 -32.69 20.74
CA PRO A 819 16.73 -32.91 21.84
C PRO A 819 17.57 -33.27 23.07
N ASN A 820 17.32 -32.60 24.18
CA ASN A 820 17.91 -32.98 25.47
C ASN A 820 17.71 -34.50 25.63
N ARG A 821 18.74 -35.21 26.00
CA ARG A 821 18.77 -36.71 26.14
C ARG A 821 17.60 -37.31 26.98
N LEU A 822 16.80 -36.46 27.65
CA LEU A 822 15.62 -36.79 28.42
C LEU A 822 14.29 -36.78 27.67
N GLN A 823 14.23 -36.24 26.43
CA GLN A 823 13.00 -36.19 25.64
C GLN A 823 13.00 -37.29 24.58
N ARG A 824 12.14 -38.32 24.80
CA ARG A 824 12.03 -39.53 23.95
C ARG A 824 11.39 -39.34 22.57
N GLN A 825 10.82 -38.18 22.24
CA GLN A 825 10.19 -37.95 20.92
C GLN A 825 10.71 -36.66 20.28
N PRO A 826 11.02 -36.64 18.97
CA PRO A 826 11.39 -35.43 18.26
C PRO A 826 10.20 -34.46 18.22
N ARG A 827 10.45 -33.17 18.53
CA ARG A 827 9.42 -32.14 18.48
C ARG A 827 9.07 -31.87 17.03
N ARG A 828 7.85 -32.16 16.63
CA ARG A 828 7.35 -31.84 15.29
C ARG A 828 6.76 -30.45 15.27
N ASN A 829 7.30 -29.54 14.42
CA ASN A 829 6.83 -28.19 14.27
C ASN A 829 6.23 -28.00 12.87
N LEU A 830 5.36 -26.99 12.73
CA LEU A 830 4.84 -26.55 11.45
C LEU A 830 5.44 -25.17 11.11
N PHE A 831 6.03 -25.07 9.92
CA PHE A 831 6.52 -23.83 9.37
C PHE A 831 5.57 -23.35 8.26
N ILE A 832 5.16 -22.10 8.34
CA ILE A 832 4.33 -21.43 7.33
C ILE A 832 5.16 -20.31 6.72
N LEU A 833 5.38 -20.38 5.40
CA LEU A 833 6.13 -19.38 4.65
C LEU A 833 5.24 -18.75 3.57
N GLU A 834 5.37 -17.44 3.37
CA GLU A 834 4.67 -16.72 2.30
C GLU A 834 5.70 -16.21 1.30
N GLU A 835 5.58 -16.70 0.06
CA GLU A 835 6.39 -16.29 -1.10
C GLU A 835 7.90 -16.21 -0.81
N PRO A 836 8.55 -17.27 -0.31
CA PRO A 836 9.96 -17.21 0.10
C PRO A 836 10.96 -17.10 -1.06
N THR A 837 10.51 -17.25 -2.30
CA THR A 837 11.37 -17.09 -3.51
C THR A 837 11.47 -15.64 -3.98
N ILE A 838 10.79 -14.70 -3.33
CA ILE A 838 10.85 -13.26 -3.69
C ILE A 838 12.28 -12.74 -3.68
N GLY A 839 12.67 -12.06 -4.78
CA GLY A 839 14.00 -11.46 -4.94
C GLY A 839 15.13 -12.48 -5.04
N LEU A 840 14.82 -13.76 -5.27
CA LEU A 840 15.82 -14.81 -5.47
C LEU A 840 16.12 -15.03 -6.95
N HIS A 841 17.41 -15.03 -7.24
CA HIS A 841 17.90 -15.57 -8.51
C HIS A 841 17.66 -17.09 -8.57
N MET A 842 17.49 -17.66 -9.78
CA MET A 842 17.24 -19.09 -9.99
C MET A 842 18.25 -20.01 -9.28
N ALA A 843 19.53 -19.62 -9.20
CA ALA A 843 20.56 -20.36 -8.46
C ALA A 843 20.32 -20.37 -6.94
N ASP A 844 19.71 -19.32 -6.39
CA ASP A 844 19.42 -19.20 -4.96
C ASP A 844 18.13 -19.93 -4.57
N VAL A 845 17.17 -20.08 -5.50
CA VAL A 845 15.95 -20.87 -5.31
C VAL A 845 16.29 -22.31 -4.95
N GLN A 846 17.28 -22.92 -5.62
CA GLN A 846 17.70 -24.29 -5.30
C GLN A 846 18.24 -24.40 -3.86
N ARG A 847 19.05 -23.43 -3.41
CA ARG A 847 19.54 -23.42 -2.02
C ARG A 847 18.40 -23.35 -1.00
N LEU A 848 17.37 -22.56 -1.30
CA LEU A 848 16.17 -22.49 -0.47
C LEU A 848 15.42 -23.82 -0.46
N VAL A 849 15.25 -24.47 -1.60
CA VAL A 849 14.65 -25.83 -1.69
C VAL A 849 15.39 -26.80 -0.79
N ASP A 850 16.73 -26.83 -0.84
CA ASP A 850 17.55 -27.73 -0.02
C ASP A 850 17.34 -27.48 1.49
N VAL A 851 17.19 -26.22 1.89
CA VAL A 851 16.90 -25.84 3.28
C VAL A 851 15.51 -26.32 3.71
N LEU A 852 14.48 -26.13 2.87
CA LEU A 852 13.12 -26.58 3.15
C LEU A 852 13.04 -28.12 3.21
N GLN A 853 13.74 -28.80 2.32
CA GLN A 853 13.82 -30.27 2.31
C GLN A 853 14.50 -30.79 3.58
N ARG A 854 15.60 -30.16 4.05
CA ARG A 854 16.26 -30.50 5.33
C ARG A 854 15.32 -30.35 6.55
N LEU A 855 14.46 -29.30 6.56
CA LEU A 855 13.45 -29.15 7.62
C LEU A 855 12.46 -30.31 7.63
N VAL A 856 11.97 -30.71 6.44
CA VAL A 856 11.03 -31.83 6.33
C VAL A 856 11.69 -33.15 6.71
N ASP A 857 12.93 -33.38 6.31
CA ASP A 857 13.71 -34.60 6.66
C ASP A 857 14.02 -34.67 8.17
N SER A 858 14.06 -33.51 8.86
CA SER A 858 14.14 -33.44 10.33
C SER A 858 12.81 -33.73 11.03
N GLY A 859 11.75 -34.08 10.28
CA GLY A 859 10.44 -34.47 10.81
C GLY A 859 9.45 -33.31 10.98
N HIS A 860 9.79 -32.10 10.51
CA HIS A 860 8.91 -30.94 10.53
C HIS A 860 7.94 -30.93 9.34
N SER A 861 6.84 -30.15 9.46
CA SER A 861 5.91 -29.89 8.35
C SER A 861 6.18 -28.51 7.81
N VAL A 862 6.13 -28.34 6.49
CA VAL A 862 6.35 -27.04 5.86
C VAL A 862 5.19 -26.75 4.89
N ILE A 863 4.48 -25.64 5.14
CA ILE A 863 3.45 -25.12 4.23
C ILE A 863 3.98 -23.82 3.63
N VAL A 864 3.99 -23.74 2.31
CA VAL A 864 4.48 -22.57 1.56
C VAL A 864 3.37 -22.04 0.63
N ILE A 865 3.08 -20.75 0.72
CA ILE A 865 2.27 -20.07 -0.29
C ILE A 865 3.23 -19.62 -1.38
N GLU A 866 3.07 -20.08 -2.61
CA GLU A 866 4.03 -19.81 -3.68
C GLU A 866 3.44 -19.87 -5.09
N HIS A 867 4.16 -19.17 -5.99
CA HIS A 867 3.86 -19.12 -7.43
C HIS A 867 5.04 -19.60 -8.30
N ASN A 868 6.25 -19.72 -7.71
CA ASN A 868 7.43 -20.19 -8.41
C ASN A 868 7.25 -21.65 -8.84
N LEU A 869 7.31 -21.90 -10.15
CA LEU A 869 7.03 -23.22 -10.74
C LEU A 869 8.08 -24.26 -10.36
N GLU A 870 9.35 -23.88 -10.19
CA GLU A 870 10.42 -24.77 -9.75
C GLU A 870 10.15 -25.29 -8.33
N LEU A 871 9.77 -24.37 -7.40
CA LEU A 871 9.44 -24.78 -6.03
C LEU A 871 8.15 -25.62 -5.97
N ILE A 872 7.16 -25.29 -6.84
CA ILE A 872 5.94 -26.13 -6.95
C ILE A 872 6.31 -27.54 -7.45
N ALA A 873 7.20 -27.64 -8.42
CA ALA A 873 7.66 -28.93 -8.94
C ALA A 873 8.43 -29.77 -7.89
N GLU A 874 9.05 -29.15 -6.89
CA GLU A 874 9.75 -29.82 -5.78
C GLU A 874 8.83 -30.31 -4.65
N ALA A 875 7.57 -29.86 -4.60
CA ALA A 875 6.65 -30.15 -3.50
C ALA A 875 6.28 -31.64 -3.40
N ASP A 876 6.04 -32.12 -2.19
CA ASP A 876 5.42 -33.42 -1.97
C ASP A 876 3.89 -33.36 -2.24
N TRP A 877 3.24 -32.21 -1.95
CA TRP A 877 1.81 -32.01 -2.14
C TRP A 877 1.50 -30.57 -2.52
N VAL A 878 0.58 -30.37 -3.43
CA VAL A 878 0.14 -29.05 -3.91
C VAL A 878 -1.36 -28.92 -3.71
N ILE A 879 -1.80 -27.74 -3.26
CA ILE A 879 -3.19 -27.31 -3.14
C ILE A 879 -3.36 -26.08 -4.01
N ASP A 880 -4.15 -26.19 -5.08
CA ASP A 880 -4.39 -25.12 -6.05
C ASP A 880 -5.75 -24.46 -5.82
N LEU A 881 -5.76 -23.16 -5.50
CA LEU A 881 -6.96 -22.38 -5.26
C LEU A 881 -7.34 -21.55 -6.49
N GLY A 882 -8.64 -21.43 -6.72
CA GLY A 882 -9.20 -20.68 -7.85
C GLY A 882 -10.71 -20.86 -7.97
N PRO A 883 -11.22 -20.91 -9.23
CA PRO A 883 -10.48 -20.79 -10.50
C PRO A 883 -10.00 -19.38 -10.81
N GLU A 884 -10.68 -18.33 -10.28
CA GLU A 884 -10.38 -16.93 -10.50
C GLU A 884 -10.00 -16.23 -9.19
N GLY A 885 -9.67 -14.92 -9.26
CA GLY A 885 -9.49 -14.05 -8.10
C GLY A 885 -10.83 -13.48 -7.60
N GLY A 886 -10.84 -12.94 -6.36
CA GLY A 886 -11.99 -12.28 -5.75
C GLY A 886 -13.20 -13.20 -5.57
N GLU A 887 -14.40 -12.75 -5.92
CA GLU A 887 -15.63 -13.51 -5.74
C GLU A 887 -15.70 -14.79 -6.57
N GLY A 888 -15.03 -14.84 -7.71
CA GLY A 888 -14.89 -16.02 -8.57
C GLY A 888 -13.93 -17.08 -8.04
N GLY A 889 -13.15 -16.75 -6.99
CA GLY A 889 -12.19 -17.61 -6.33
C GLY A 889 -12.72 -18.34 -5.11
N GLY A 890 -11.83 -18.65 -4.20
CA GLY A 890 -12.14 -19.21 -2.88
C GLY A 890 -12.55 -20.65 -2.90
N ARG A 891 -12.13 -21.46 -3.89
CA ARG A 891 -12.39 -22.90 -4.01
C ARG A 891 -11.08 -23.66 -4.26
N ILE A 892 -11.02 -24.93 -3.86
CA ILE A 892 -9.94 -25.83 -4.27
C ILE A 892 -10.26 -26.30 -5.70
N VAL A 893 -9.36 -26.01 -6.62
CA VAL A 893 -9.46 -26.44 -8.03
C VAL A 893 -8.82 -27.81 -8.21
N ALA A 894 -7.69 -28.02 -7.55
CA ALA A 894 -6.94 -29.27 -7.60
C ALA A 894 -6.12 -29.46 -6.32
N GLU A 895 -5.94 -30.72 -5.92
CA GLU A 895 -5.00 -31.11 -4.85
C GLU A 895 -4.32 -32.44 -5.19
N GLY A 896 -3.04 -32.57 -4.89
CA GLY A 896 -2.29 -33.78 -5.22
C GLY A 896 -0.80 -33.53 -5.36
N THR A 897 -0.07 -34.50 -5.94
CA THR A 897 1.33 -34.29 -6.31
C THR A 897 1.43 -33.34 -7.52
N PRO A 898 2.57 -32.68 -7.75
CA PRO A 898 2.76 -31.82 -8.92
C PRO A 898 2.36 -32.46 -10.25
N GLU A 899 2.64 -33.75 -10.45
CA GLU A 899 2.28 -34.49 -11.65
C GLU A 899 0.75 -34.64 -11.77
N GLN A 900 0.04 -34.82 -10.64
CA GLN A 900 -1.44 -34.88 -10.63
C GLN A 900 -2.05 -33.50 -10.96
N ILE A 901 -1.47 -32.43 -10.41
CA ILE A 901 -1.87 -31.06 -10.75
C ILE A 901 -1.65 -30.76 -12.24
N ALA A 902 -0.51 -31.13 -12.79
CA ALA A 902 -0.18 -30.92 -14.22
C ALA A 902 -1.18 -31.57 -15.19
N ARG A 903 -1.86 -32.64 -14.76
CA ARG A 903 -2.90 -33.32 -15.54
C ARG A 903 -4.31 -32.69 -15.42
N ASN A 904 -4.53 -31.80 -14.46
CA ASN A 904 -5.85 -31.21 -14.22
C ASN A 904 -6.14 -30.07 -15.20
N LYS A 905 -7.12 -30.25 -16.07
CA LYS A 905 -7.53 -29.25 -17.07
C LYS A 905 -8.21 -27.99 -16.51
N ARG A 906 -8.69 -28.04 -15.26
CA ARG A 906 -9.40 -26.90 -14.61
C ARG A 906 -8.43 -25.94 -13.91
N SER A 907 -7.20 -26.36 -13.64
CA SER A 907 -6.19 -25.59 -12.96
C SER A 907 -5.42 -24.71 -13.95
N HIS A 908 -5.34 -23.42 -13.69
CA HIS A 908 -4.47 -22.52 -14.48
C HIS A 908 -3.00 -22.84 -14.26
N THR A 909 -2.61 -23.25 -13.07
CA THR A 909 -1.26 -23.69 -12.73
C THR A 909 -0.81 -24.88 -13.58
N SER A 910 -1.72 -25.79 -13.93
CA SER A 910 -1.39 -27.02 -14.64
C SER A 910 -0.75 -26.78 -16.00
N ARG A 911 -1.17 -25.74 -16.73
CA ARG A 911 -0.61 -25.40 -18.06
C ARG A 911 0.88 -25.11 -17.97
N PHE A 912 1.27 -24.30 -16.99
CA PHE A 912 2.66 -23.87 -16.80
C PHE A 912 3.51 -24.96 -16.13
N LEU A 913 2.95 -25.67 -15.14
CA LEU A 913 3.66 -26.75 -14.45
C LEU A 913 3.98 -27.92 -15.39
N ARG A 914 3.13 -28.14 -16.39
CA ARG A 914 3.36 -29.20 -17.40
C ARG A 914 4.62 -28.96 -18.23
N SER A 915 4.89 -27.70 -18.64
CA SER A 915 6.12 -27.40 -19.37
C SER A 915 7.34 -27.67 -18.50
N VAL A 916 7.34 -27.23 -17.25
CA VAL A 916 8.48 -27.46 -16.31
C VAL A 916 8.73 -28.93 -16.04
N LEU A 917 7.68 -29.75 -15.92
CA LEU A 917 7.81 -31.20 -15.68
C LEU A 917 8.09 -32.03 -16.98
N ALA A 918 7.78 -31.47 -18.19
CA ALA A 918 8.02 -32.12 -19.45
C ALA A 918 9.44 -31.86 -20.00
N ASP A 919 10.02 -30.71 -19.66
CA ASP A 919 11.41 -30.34 -19.97
C ASP A 919 12.41 -31.03 -19.02
N ALA A 920 11.93 -31.81 -18.06
CA ALA A 920 12.72 -32.54 -17.06
C ALA A 920 13.10 -33.99 -17.49
#